data_3dba8aefdb16bc202c4bb9c3ceb22bdf
#
_entry.id   3dba8aefdb16bc202c4bb9c3ceb22bdf
#
_cell.length_a   1.000
_cell.length_b   1.000
_cell.length_c   1.000
_cell.angle_alpha   90.00
_cell.angle_beta   90.00
_cell.angle_gamma   90.00
#
_symmetry.space_group_name_H-M   'P 1'
#
loop_
_entity.id
_entity.type
_entity.pdbx_description
1 polymer ?
#
loop_
_entity_poly.entity_id
_entity_poly.type
_entity_poly.pdbx_seq_one_letter_code
_entity_poly.pdbx_strand_id
1 'polypeptide(L)'
;MAEGWKQLLEDVGSALGIGSANRPSSLDVVKDQSADSGILTGSSSEESEQPAPLEVTSIEESESTGNEAVELEAVPTSAGQKLISSAGVAVTFVLAVVFGWYVYFGGPKPPAPDVVATFDGGQITIEQVHEHLEILAPEHEMFFEPTFENYRLVVDHMLLNELVRRWAAEQRMDASARFKDAMRHISESVTLDEWVASLHQDEMLSSVSDSEIQAFYEANPDTFATATLGEVREQIRQTLAHENQESFFEEYLARLRSEASIIKEYELLEVPAPTDEEVKNFYNDNSEQFNLPKQALVDRIFVPSDGAGEEADTQARVTAEEARAALQAGKEFVEVASKYSQEPYSPAGVTIETGMDDPELVEEAFSLSQEGDLSAVISTENGYYVLRLREQLPARQLSLEEARPQATAAVQAEKAGAWFEQNTARTLFTIHGERFTLGQFYHEYQNLSPELQTQFSGSNGLKKLADSLIDRMLVLDDAYNKLVDQENAPLLEEARTSILRQMIHEVEVDSRVNVTEQEVQDYYEGHKDYFSTPPEARIQSIRIYLGETEDEQTRAWSRANEAYLKLVPGFARKPAEFDQVAQEYDESDQSPAGSDLGEWIRMGDDPVLDLVGHPLHEYIFALPVNSVSQPFEYGQDIYIVKVLERVEPKPLDFEQVKDYIRGELEVRQHEVLDAEVAGRLLKEARATIYDRVIQKMLEAEQATPAP
;
A
#
# COMPACT_ATOMS: atom_id res chain seq x y z
N MET A 1 10.37 -11.05 27.14
CA MET A 1 11.66 -10.34 26.89
C MET A 1 12.33 -10.80 25.59
N ALA A 2 12.29 -12.08 25.20
CA ALA A 2 12.79 -12.51 23.87
C ALA A 2 11.97 -11.94 22.72
N GLU A 3 10.63 -11.88 22.86
CA GLU A 3 9.79 -11.07 21.96
C GLU A 3 10.18 -9.59 22.01
N GLY A 4 10.53 -9.06 23.19
CA GLY A 4 11.04 -7.70 23.33
C GLY A 4 12.40 -7.47 22.68
N TRP A 5 13.24 -8.50 22.57
CA TRP A 5 14.53 -8.44 21.89
C TRP A 5 14.40 -8.62 20.37
N LYS A 6 13.58 -9.55 19.93
CA LYS A 6 13.21 -9.68 18.52
C LYS A 6 12.48 -8.43 18.07
N GLN A 7 11.58 -7.92 18.88
CA GLN A 7 10.91 -6.65 18.69
C GLN A 7 11.88 -5.47 18.73
N LEU A 8 12.89 -5.45 19.63
CA LEU A 8 13.89 -4.39 19.68
C LEU A 8 14.88 -4.46 18.49
N LEU A 9 15.25 -5.65 18.03
CA LEU A 9 16.03 -5.86 16.82
C LEU A 9 15.20 -5.58 15.56
N GLU A 10 13.93 -5.97 15.53
CA GLU A 10 12.96 -5.65 14.48
C GLU A 10 12.53 -4.18 14.55
N ASP A 11 12.33 -3.61 15.74
CA ASP A 11 11.91 -2.21 15.94
C ASP A 11 13.06 -1.24 15.72
N VAL A 12 14.30 -1.57 16.15
CA VAL A 12 15.50 -0.79 15.82
C VAL A 12 15.89 -0.99 14.34
N GLY A 13 15.72 -2.18 13.79
CA GLY A 13 15.85 -2.46 12.37
C GLY A 13 14.78 -1.74 11.54
N SER A 14 13.51 -1.79 11.96
CA SER A 14 12.37 -1.13 11.31
C SER A 14 12.39 0.39 11.47
N ALA A 15 12.80 0.91 12.63
CA ALA A 15 12.93 2.33 12.88
C ALA A 15 14.07 3.00 12.11
N LEU A 16 15.06 2.20 11.70
CA LEU A 16 16.14 2.61 10.79
C LEU A 16 15.76 2.41 9.32
N GLY A 17 14.48 2.09 9.01
CA GLY A 17 14.03 1.76 7.66
C GLY A 17 14.52 0.40 7.14
N ILE A 18 14.95 -0.49 8.03
CA ILE A 18 15.61 -1.77 7.71
C ILE A 18 14.82 -2.93 8.37
N GLY A 19 13.50 -2.81 8.46
CA GLY A 19 12.65 -3.93 8.87
C GLY A 19 12.55 -4.98 7.75
N SER A 20 12.20 -6.21 8.12
CA SER A 20 11.95 -7.32 7.17
C SER A 20 10.91 -7.01 6.09
N ALA A 21 10.16 -5.90 6.23
CA ALA A 21 9.27 -5.34 5.21
C ALA A 21 10.02 -4.51 4.14
N ASN A 22 11.28 -4.15 4.36
CA ASN A 22 12.11 -3.36 3.45
C ASN A 22 13.42 -4.08 3.06
N ARG A 23 13.47 -5.39 3.16
CA ARG A 23 14.43 -6.11 2.32
C ARG A 23 14.01 -5.83 0.88
N PRO A 24 14.80 -5.10 0.07
CA PRO A 24 14.46 -4.93 -1.32
C PRO A 24 14.48 -6.31 -1.94
N SER A 25 13.31 -6.93 -2.11
CA SER A 25 13.25 -8.07 -3.00
C SER A 25 13.61 -7.52 -4.36
N SER A 26 14.65 -8.06 -4.96
CA SER A 26 15.09 -7.68 -6.29
C SER A 26 14.02 -7.90 -7.37
N LEU A 27 12.94 -8.59 -7.03
CA LEU A 27 11.74 -8.78 -7.84
C LEU A 27 10.62 -7.78 -7.54
N ASP A 28 10.54 -7.21 -6.34
CA ASP A 28 9.63 -6.08 -6.06
C ASP A 28 10.05 -4.83 -6.82
N VAL A 29 11.34 -4.68 -7.12
CA VAL A 29 11.82 -3.61 -8.01
C VAL A 29 11.36 -3.81 -9.46
N VAL A 30 11.12 -5.05 -9.88
CA VAL A 30 10.52 -5.34 -11.20
C VAL A 30 8.99 -5.12 -11.16
N LYS A 31 8.35 -5.26 -9.97
CA LYS A 31 6.93 -4.95 -9.78
C LYS A 31 6.67 -3.49 -9.43
N ASP A 32 7.58 -2.81 -8.72
CA ASP A 32 7.44 -1.38 -8.39
C ASP A 32 7.52 -0.45 -9.63
N GLN A 33 8.03 -0.94 -10.73
CA GLN A 33 7.87 -0.22 -12.00
C GLN A 33 6.44 -0.34 -12.58
N SER A 34 5.54 -1.13 -11.96
CA SER A 34 4.15 -1.30 -12.40
C SER A 34 3.08 -1.13 -11.33
N ALA A 35 3.42 -0.79 -10.07
CA ALA A 35 2.46 -0.87 -8.97
C ALA A 35 2.66 0.12 -7.81
N ASP A 36 3.08 1.36 -8.08
CA ASP A 36 2.96 2.41 -7.05
C ASP A 36 1.85 3.41 -7.41
N SER A 37 0.63 2.88 -7.46
CA SER A 37 -0.60 3.67 -7.40
C SER A 37 -1.67 2.90 -6.62
N GLY A 38 -1.46 2.75 -5.32
CA GLY A 38 -2.39 2.09 -4.43
C GLY A 38 -2.45 2.75 -3.08
N ILE A 39 -3.08 3.89 -2.99
CA ILE A 39 -3.62 4.39 -1.71
C ILE A 39 -5.05 3.90 -1.61
N LEU A 40 -5.30 3.26 -0.47
CA LEU A 40 -6.56 2.91 0.18
C LEU A 40 -7.15 1.53 -0.13
N THR A 41 -7.07 0.77 0.94
CA THR A 41 -7.98 -0.22 1.52
C THR A 41 -7.96 -1.66 1.05
N GLY A 42 -7.71 -2.52 2.04
CA GLY A 42 -8.49 -3.71 2.36
C GLY A 42 -8.51 -4.83 1.31
N SER A 43 -7.75 -5.86 1.65
CA SER A 43 -7.99 -7.27 1.29
C SER A 43 -9.05 -7.56 0.22
N SER A 44 -8.59 -7.90 -0.95
CA SER A 44 -8.97 -9.11 -1.68
C SER A 44 -8.32 -9.11 -3.07
N SER A 45 -7.69 -10.23 -3.37
CA SER A 45 -7.14 -10.57 -4.67
C SER A 45 -8.18 -10.45 -5.77
N GLU A 46 -7.91 -9.63 -6.82
CA GLU A 46 -8.39 -9.90 -8.16
C GLU A 46 -7.67 -8.99 -9.17
N GLU A 47 -7.25 -9.61 -10.26
CA GLU A 47 -6.53 -9.01 -11.38
C GLU A 47 -7.42 -7.98 -12.10
N SER A 48 -6.93 -6.74 -12.24
CA SER A 48 -7.58 -5.74 -13.10
C SER A 48 -6.76 -5.55 -14.36
N GLU A 49 -7.38 -5.76 -15.52
CA GLU A 49 -6.82 -5.47 -16.83
C GLU A 49 -6.49 -3.97 -16.98
N GLN A 50 -5.26 -3.71 -17.38
CA GLN A 50 -4.79 -2.37 -17.71
C GLN A 50 -5.37 -1.86 -19.04
N PRO A 51 -5.67 -0.57 -19.18
CA PRO A 51 -5.86 0.03 -20.50
C PRO A 51 -4.51 0.13 -21.23
N ALA A 52 -4.55 -0.18 -22.52
CA ALA A 52 -3.40 -0.30 -23.42
C ALA A 52 -2.50 0.96 -23.44
N PRO A 53 -1.15 0.80 -23.58
CA PRO A 53 -0.23 1.91 -23.66
C PRO A 53 -0.42 2.70 -24.96
N LEU A 54 -0.45 4.01 -24.85
CA LEU A 54 -0.41 4.92 -25.99
C LEU A 54 1.01 4.97 -26.56
N GLU A 55 1.12 4.66 -27.84
CA GLU A 55 2.37 4.71 -28.61
C GLU A 55 3.02 6.10 -28.54
N VAL A 56 4.25 6.13 -28.08
CA VAL A 56 5.14 7.30 -28.18
C VAL A 56 5.69 7.33 -29.60
N THR A 57 5.15 8.19 -30.44
CA THR A 57 5.75 8.54 -31.71
C THR A 57 6.94 9.48 -31.49
N SER A 58 8.12 9.00 -31.83
CA SER A 58 9.34 9.79 -31.91
C SER A 58 9.20 10.94 -32.90
N ILE A 59 9.44 12.16 -32.40
CA ILE A 59 9.52 13.37 -33.24
C ILE A 59 10.93 13.42 -33.82
N GLU A 60 11.05 13.14 -35.11
CA GLU A 60 12.22 13.55 -35.92
C GLU A 60 12.06 15.03 -36.29
N GLU A 61 13.03 15.84 -35.94
CA GLU A 61 13.18 17.19 -36.46
C GLU A 61 13.48 17.14 -37.98
N SER A 62 12.60 17.74 -38.78
CA SER A 62 12.99 18.24 -40.09
C SER A 62 12.25 19.56 -40.38
N GLU A 63 13.04 20.62 -40.50
CA GLU A 63 12.61 21.89 -41.04
C GLU A 63 12.08 21.76 -42.49
N SER A 64 11.00 22.43 -42.79
CA SER A 64 10.84 23.30 -43.96
C SER A 64 9.40 23.51 -44.39
N THR A 65 8.98 24.74 -44.25
CA THR A 65 8.13 25.58 -45.14
C THR A 65 6.99 24.95 -45.96
N GLY A 66 5.77 25.50 -45.81
CA GLY A 66 4.76 25.55 -46.88
C GLY A 66 3.31 25.50 -46.38
N ASN A 67 2.67 26.66 -46.33
CA ASN A 67 1.23 26.84 -46.20
C ASN A 67 0.45 26.07 -47.28
N GLU A 68 -0.57 25.31 -46.84
CA GLU A 68 -1.85 25.29 -47.60
C GLU A 68 -2.94 24.66 -46.67
N ALA A 69 -4.01 25.42 -46.49
CA ALA A 69 -5.20 25.01 -45.77
C ALA A 69 -6.03 24.06 -46.62
N VAL A 70 -6.40 22.90 -46.08
CA VAL A 70 -7.42 22.03 -46.66
C VAL A 70 -8.50 21.77 -45.62
N GLU A 71 -9.68 22.27 -45.91
CA GLU A 71 -10.95 21.99 -45.25
C GLU A 71 -11.22 20.46 -45.29
N LEU A 72 -11.52 19.84 -44.16
CA LEU A 72 -12.01 18.46 -44.11
C LEU A 72 -13.48 18.45 -43.72
N GLU A 73 -14.30 18.10 -44.70
CA GLU A 73 -15.72 17.78 -44.56
C GLU A 73 -15.93 16.56 -43.65
N ALA A 74 -16.96 16.63 -42.82
CA ALA A 74 -17.44 15.58 -41.94
C ALA A 74 -17.97 14.37 -42.74
N VAL A 75 -17.47 13.15 -42.41
CA VAL A 75 -17.97 11.88 -42.95
C VAL A 75 -18.71 11.13 -41.83
N PRO A 76 -19.89 10.53 -42.12
CA PRO A 76 -20.77 9.97 -41.09
C PRO A 76 -20.29 8.60 -40.55
N THR A 77 -20.35 8.46 -39.24
CA THR A 77 -20.16 7.25 -38.49
C THR A 77 -21.22 6.19 -38.74
N SER A 78 -20.94 5.13 -39.47
CA SER A 78 -21.62 3.82 -39.30
C SER A 78 -21.10 2.67 -40.22
N ALA A 79 -19.79 2.37 -40.26
CA ALA A 79 -19.31 1.16 -40.92
C ALA A 79 -17.93 0.64 -40.41
N GLY A 80 -17.38 1.19 -39.31
CA GLY A 80 -15.98 0.96 -38.93
C GLY A 80 -15.69 -0.22 -37.98
N GLN A 81 -16.66 -0.74 -37.26
CA GLN A 81 -16.38 -1.64 -36.13
C GLN A 81 -16.09 -3.10 -36.46
N LYS A 82 -16.31 -3.58 -37.65
CA LYS A 82 -15.97 -4.97 -38.03
C LYS A 82 -14.66 -5.16 -38.78
N LEU A 83 -13.95 -4.11 -39.13
CA LEU A 83 -12.67 -4.19 -39.85
C LEU A 83 -11.46 -4.03 -38.91
N ILE A 84 -11.65 -3.53 -37.68
CA ILE A 84 -10.54 -3.29 -36.73
C ILE A 84 -10.05 -4.60 -36.11
N SER A 85 -10.91 -5.60 -35.87
CA SER A 85 -10.49 -6.87 -35.27
C SER A 85 -9.64 -7.74 -36.17
N SER A 86 -9.84 -7.72 -37.48
CA SER A 86 -9.03 -8.50 -38.45
C SER A 86 -7.74 -7.78 -38.85
N ALA A 87 -7.73 -6.45 -38.84
CA ALA A 87 -6.52 -5.66 -39.08
C ALA A 87 -5.58 -5.66 -37.86
N GLY A 88 -6.12 -5.58 -36.64
CA GLY A 88 -5.36 -5.67 -35.40
C GLY A 88 -4.62 -7.01 -35.26
N VAL A 89 -5.32 -8.13 -35.49
CA VAL A 89 -4.71 -9.47 -35.47
C VAL A 89 -3.68 -9.63 -36.58
N ALA A 90 -3.91 -9.08 -37.76
CA ALA A 90 -2.95 -9.13 -38.86
C ALA A 90 -1.71 -8.28 -38.58
N VAL A 91 -1.86 -7.11 -37.96
CA VAL A 91 -0.73 -6.23 -37.57
C VAL A 91 0.09 -6.88 -36.44
N THR A 92 -0.57 -7.44 -35.42
CA THR A 92 0.14 -8.16 -34.33
C THR A 92 0.86 -9.39 -34.86
N PHE A 93 0.25 -10.14 -35.77
CA PHE A 93 0.90 -11.30 -36.39
C PHE A 93 2.07 -10.89 -37.31
N VAL A 94 1.93 -9.80 -38.06
CA VAL A 94 3.03 -9.26 -38.88
C VAL A 94 4.16 -8.72 -38.00
N LEU A 95 3.86 -8.02 -36.94
CA LEU A 95 4.85 -7.55 -35.94
C LEU A 95 5.57 -8.72 -35.26
N ALA A 96 4.84 -9.76 -34.85
CA ALA A 96 5.41 -10.96 -34.27
C ALA A 96 6.30 -11.73 -35.27
N VAL A 97 5.89 -11.80 -36.55
CA VAL A 97 6.70 -12.42 -37.61
C VAL A 97 7.93 -11.57 -37.97
N VAL A 98 7.78 -10.24 -38.00
CA VAL A 98 8.91 -9.31 -38.25
C VAL A 98 9.88 -9.33 -37.09
N PHE A 99 9.37 -9.32 -35.85
CA PHE A 99 10.16 -9.43 -34.64
C PHE A 99 10.89 -10.80 -34.57
N GLY A 100 10.17 -11.90 -34.79
CA GLY A 100 10.78 -13.24 -34.88
C GLY A 100 11.81 -13.35 -35.98
N TRP A 101 11.57 -12.71 -37.14
CA TRP A 101 12.54 -12.65 -38.23
C TRP A 101 13.76 -11.77 -37.89
N TYR A 102 13.54 -10.63 -37.21
CA TYR A 102 14.59 -9.74 -36.72
C TYR A 102 15.46 -10.43 -35.66
N VAL A 103 14.85 -11.07 -34.67
CA VAL A 103 15.55 -11.84 -33.63
C VAL A 103 16.33 -13.01 -34.25
N TYR A 104 15.72 -13.71 -35.20
CA TYR A 104 16.36 -14.89 -35.83
C TYR A 104 17.43 -14.55 -36.86
N PHE A 105 17.28 -13.48 -37.66
CA PHE A 105 18.16 -13.16 -38.78
C PHE A 105 18.83 -11.78 -38.72
N GLY A 106 18.36 -10.83 -37.97
CA GLY A 106 18.74 -9.42 -38.08
C GLY A 106 19.26 -8.75 -36.81
N GLY A 107 19.18 -9.42 -35.65
CA GLY A 107 19.64 -8.86 -34.38
C GLY A 107 21.19 -8.79 -34.29
N PRO A 108 21.73 -7.98 -33.37
CA PRO A 108 23.14 -7.87 -33.10
C PRO A 108 23.76 -9.24 -32.77
N LYS A 109 25.02 -9.46 -33.17
CA LYS A 109 25.72 -10.71 -32.90
C LYS A 109 26.55 -10.56 -31.63
N PRO A 110 26.45 -11.50 -30.67
CA PRO A 110 27.26 -11.48 -29.47
C PRO A 110 28.73 -11.74 -29.79
N PRO A 111 29.67 -11.22 -28.96
CA PRO A 111 31.11 -11.49 -29.11
C PRO A 111 31.46 -12.94 -28.81
N ALA A 112 30.70 -13.62 -27.94
CA ALA A 112 30.79 -15.05 -27.66
C ALA A 112 29.40 -15.67 -27.57
N PRO A 113 29.23 -17.00 -27.70
CA PRO A 113 27.91 -17.65 -27.73
C PRO A 113 27.11 -17.59 -26.44
N ASP A 114 27.79 -17.36 -25.34
CA ASP A 114 27.27 -17.29 -23.97
C ASP A 114 27.04 -15.87 -23.47
N VAL A 115 27.31 -14.84 -24.26
CA VAL A 115 27.15 -13.43 -23.86
C VAL A 115 25.77 -12.96 -24.21
N VAL A 116 24.98 -12.60 -23.16
CA VAL A 116 23.59 -12.08 -23.28
C VAL A 116 23.54 -10.57 -23.42
N ALA A 117 24.52 -9.83 -22.88
CA ALA A 117 24.62 -8.38 -23.06
C ALA A 117 26.06 -7.90 -23.05
N THR A 118 26.34 -6.79 -23.75
CA THR A 118 27.62 -6.07 -23.72
C THR A 118 27.38 -4.58 -23.46
N PHE A 119 28.36 -3.95 -22.84
CA PHE A 119 28.39 -2.50 -22.62
C PHE A 119 29.84 -2.03 -22.56
N ASP A 120 30.09 -0.73 -22.62
CA ASP A 120 31.45 -0.19 -22.54
C ASP A 120 32.13 -0.65 -21.24
N GLY A 121 33.15 -1.52 -21.38
CA GLY A 121 33.96 -2.05 -20.28
C GLY A 121 33.46 -3.32 -19.62
N GLY A 122 32.37 -3.95 -20.13
CA GLY A 122 31.87 -5.21 -19.57
C GLY A 122 30.96 -6.00 -20.48
N GLN A 123 30.58 -7.15 -19.99
CA GLN A 123 29.59 -8.04 -20.60
C GLN A 123 28.85 -8.82 -19.50
N ILE A 124 27.67 -9.32 -19.84
CA ILE A 124 26.88 -10.23 -19.01
C ILE A 124 26.79 -11.54 -19.74
N THR A 125 27.07 -12.66 -19.04
CA THR A 125 27.02 -14.02 -19.57
C THR A 125 25.83 -14.80 -19.07
N ILE A 126 25.49 -15.91 -19.72
CA ILE A 126 24.45 -16.85 -19.28
C ILE A 126 24.72 -17.34 -17.84
N GLU A 127 26.02 -17.68 -17.55
CA GLU A 127 26.44 -18.14 -16.23
C GLU A 127 26.10 -17.09 -15.13
N GLN A 128 26.42 -15.83 -15.41
CA GLN A 128 26.08 -14.73 -14.47
C GLN A 128 24.56 -14.52 -14.29
N VAL A 129 23.76 -14.76 -15.33
CA VAL A 129 22.29 -14.71 -15.21
C VAL A 129 21.79 -15.82 -14.30
N HIS A 130 22.30 -17.04 -14.45
CA HIS A 130 21.92 -18.16 -13.57
C HIS A 130 22.38 -17.93 -12.13
N GLU A 131 23.62 -17.51 -11.93
CA GLU A 131 24.16 -17.17 -10.59
C GLU A 131 23.34 -16.07 -9.91
N HIS A 132 22.93 -15.04 -10.66
CA HIS A 132 22.06 -13.99 -10.14
C HIS A 132 20.68 -14.53 -9.73
N LEU A 133 20.08 -15.40 -10.52
CA LEU A 133 18.81 -16.04 -10.18
C LEU A 133 18.93 -16.98 -8.97
N GLU A 134 20.06 -17.67 -8.79
CA GLU A 134 20.33 -18.51 -7.61
C GLU A 134 20.42 -17.68 -6.32
N ILE A 135 21.02 -16.49 -6.39
CA ILE A 135 21.09 -15.56 -5.24
C ILE A 135 19.69 -15.06 -4.84
N LEU A 136 18.81 -14.88 -5.83
CA LEU A 136 17.44 -14.40 -5.59
C LEU A 136 16.46 -15.50 -5.14
N ALA A 137 16.72 -16.76 -5.52
CA ALA A 137 15.80 -17.88 -5.31
C ALA A 137 15.53 -18.28 -3.85
N PRO A 138 16.48 -18.20 -2.88
CA PRO A 138 16.26 -18.69 -1.51
C PRO A 138 15.22 -17.91 -0.71
N GLU A 139 15.00 -16.64 -1.02
CA GLU A 139 14.12 -15.76 -0.23
C GLU A 139 12.69 -15.69 -0.76
N HIS A 140 12.46 -16.12 -1.99
CA HIS A 140 11.15 -16.09 -2.61
C HIS A 140 10.81 -17.48 -3.17
N GLU A 141 9.88 -18.16 -2.53
CA GLU A 141 9.10 -19.26 -3.14
C GLU A 141 8.32 -18.77 -4.40
N MET A 142 8.71 -17.64 -4.97
CA MET A 142 8.16 -17.16 -6.23
C MET A 142 8.72 -18.02 -7.35
N PHE A 143 7.84 -18.80 -7.93
CA PHE A 143 8.11 -19.54 -9.15
C PHE A 143 8.57 -18.56 -10.24
N PHE A 144 9.88 -18.48 -10.46
CA PHE A 144 10.40 -17.83 -11.66
C PHE A 144 9.92 -18.64 -12.87
N GLU A 145 8.97 -18.12 -13.60
CA GLU A 145 8.50 -18.75 -14.82
C GLU A 145 9.54 -18.49 -15.92
N PRO A 146 10.20 -19.55 -16.46
CA PRO A 146 11.25 -19.40 -17.46
C PRO A 146 10.64 -19.03 -18.82
N THR A 147 10.30 -17.75 -18.99
CA THR A 147 9.85 -17.15 -20.26
C THR A 147 10.94 -16.26 -20.85
N PHE A 148 10.84 -15.96 -22.14
CA PHE A 148 11.76 -15.03 -22.78
C PHE A 148 11.69 -13.64 -22.15
N GLU A 149 10.48 -13.17 -21.85
CA GLU A 149 10.21 -11.88 -21.23
C GLU A 149 10.86 -11.78 -19.86
N ASN A 150 10.71 -12.79 -19.00
CA ASN A 150 11.28 -12.81 -17.66
C ASN A 150 12.82 -12.83 -17.70
N TYR A 151 13.44 -13.67 -18.53
CA TYR A 151 14.89 -13.63 -18.72
C TYR A 151 15.38 -12.31 -19.28
N ARG A 152 14.60 -11.71 -20.17
CA ARG A 152 14.94 -10.40 -20.74
C ARG A 152 14.91 -9.31 -19.68
N LEU A 153 13.90 -9.32 -18.80
CA LEU A 153 13.82 -8.42 -17.63
C LEU A 153 15.01 -8.60 -16.68
N VAL A 154 15.39 -9.84 -16.38
CA VAL A 154 16.56 -10.11 -15.52
C VAL A 154 17.85 -9.54 -16.16
N VAL A 155 18.06 -9.74 -17.44
CA VAL A 155 19.22 -9.19 -18.15
C VAL A 155 19.20 -7.65 -18.17
N ASP A 156 18.04 -7.02 -18.38
CA ASP A 156 17.89 -5.57 -18.32
C ASP A 156 18.21 -5.04 -16.92
N HIS A 157 17.69 -5.68 -15.88
CA HIS A 157 17.96 -5.34 -14.49
C HIS A 157 19.45 -5.45 -14.15
N MET A 158 20.09 -6.57 -14.48
CA MET A 158 21.53 -6.75 -14.26
C MET A 158 22.37 -5.68 -15.01
N LEU A 159 21.97 -5.36 -16.23
CA LEU A 159 22.66 -4.36 -17.03
C LEU A 159 22.50 -2.97 -16.41
N LEU A 160 21.28 -2.57 -16.03
CA LEU A 160 21.04 -1.30 -15.35
C LEU A 160 21.78 -1.20 -14.03
N ASN A 161 21.81 -2.25 -13.23
CA ASN A 161 22.57 -2.31 -11.98
C ASN A 161 24.07 -2.02 -12.20
N GLU A 162 24.65 -2.58 -13.25
CA GLU A 162 26.05 -2.31 -13.60
C GLU A 162 26.27 -0.86 -14.04
N LEU A 163 25.32 -0.29 -14.79
CA LEU A 163 25.40 1.10 -15.23
C LEU A 163 25.20 2.09 -14.09
N VAL A 164 24.32 1.79 -13.13
CA VAL A 164 24.14 2.56 -11.90
C VAL A 164 25.42 2.57 -11.06
N ARG A 165 26.06 1.40 -10.88
CA ARG A 165 27.35 1.32 -10.17
C ARG A 165 28.42 2.21 -10.83
N ARG A 166 28.48 2.22 -12.16
CA ARG A 166 29.42 3.08 -12.91
C ARG A 166 29.09 4.56 -12.75
N TRP A 167 27.83 4.93 -12.93
CA TRP A 167 27.39 6.30 -12.69
C TRP A 167 27.76 6.77 -11.27
N ALA A 168 27.48 5.93 -10.26
CA ALA A 168 27.80 6.24 -8.88
C ALA A 168 29.30 6.43 -8.62
N ALA A 169 30.13 5.59 -9.24
CA ALA A 169 31.59 5.73 -9.17
C ALA A 169 32.09 7.02 -9.84
N GLU A 170 31.54 7.38 -11.01
CA GLU A 170 31.85 8.62 -11.72
C GLU A 170 31.46 9.86 -10.90
N GLN A 171 30.28 9.83 -10.26
CA GLN A 171 29.78 10.88 -9.39
C GLN A 171 30.37 10.84 -7.98
N ARG A 172 31.16 9.81 -7.64
CA ARG A 172 31.71 9.55 -6.30
C ARG A 172 30.63 9.44 -5.21
N MET A 173 29.47 8.90 -5.58
CA MET A 173 28.36 8.71 -4.66
C MET A 173 28.70 7.69 -3.56
N ASP A 174 29.43 6.64 -3.92
CA ASP A 174 29.96 5.63 -3.00
C ASP A 174 30.94 6.19 -1.94
N ALA A 175 31.51 7.33 -2.19
CA ALA A 175 32.36 8.04 -1.22
C ALA A 175 31.59 9.03 -0.33
N SER A 176 30.32 9.30 -0.59
CA SER A 176 29.50 10.22 0.19
C SER A 176 29.26 9.71 1.63
N ALA A 177 29.07 10.63 2.56
CA ALA A 177 28.78 10.27 3.95
C ALA A 177 27.45 9.51 4.05
N ARG A 178 26.45 9.94 3.30
CA ARG A 178 25.13 9.29 3.27
C ARG A 178 25.20 7.84 2.79
N PHE A 179 25.90 7.59 1.69
CA PHE A 179 26.07 6.22 1.19
C PHE A 179 26.78 5.32 2.21
N LYS A 180 27.87 5.81 2.79
CA LYS A 180 28.63 5.05 3.79
C LYS A 180 27.83 4.75 5.03
N ASP A 181 26.98 5.68 5.43
CA ASP A 181 26.10 5.49 6.57
C ASP A 181 25.01 4.46 6.28
N ALA A 182 24.33 4.57 5.14
CA ALA A 182 23.34 3.59 4.71
C ALA A 182 23.96 2.18 4.55
N MET A 183 25.13 2.07 3.91
CA MET A 183 25.84 0.79 3.78
C MET A 183 26.25 0.20 5.12
N ARG A 184 26.71 1.05 6.06
CA ARG A 184 27.03 0.60 7.40
C ARG A 184 25.82 -0.05 8.08
N HIS A 185 24.68 0.65 8.07
CA HIS A 185 23.44 0.15 8.69
C HIS A 185 22.96 -1.16 8.05
N ILE A 186 22.95 -1.24 6.73
CA ILE A 186 22.53 -2.48 6.03
C ILE A 186 23.51 -3.62 6.29
N SER A 187 24.83 -3.35 6.21
CA SER A 187 25.83 -4.38 6.49
C SER A 187 25.72 -4.91 7.92
N GLU A 188 25.53 -4.02 8.90
CA GLU A 188 25.32 -4.39 10.28
C GLU A 188 24.03 -5.20 10.47
N SER A 189 22.92 -4.81 9.79
CA SER A 189 21.65 -5.53 9.89
C SER A 189 21.75 -6.94 9.30
N VAL A 190 22.22 -7.06 8.06
CA VAL A 190 22.40 -8.35 7.40
C VAL A 190 23.31 -9.27 8.23
N THR A 191 24.44 -8.74 8.73
CA THR A 191 25.36 -9.52 9.55
C THR A 191 24.71 -9.98 10.86
N LEU A 192 23.90 -9.14 11.51
CA LEU A 192 23.18 -9.50 12.72
C LEU A 192 22.12 -10.57 12.48
N ASP A 193 21.29 -10.38 11.44
CA ASP A 193 20.21 -11.30 11.10
C ASP A 193 20.76 -12.70 10.81
N GLU A 194 21.79 -12.79 9.99
CA GLU A 194 22.45 -14.05 9.65
C GLU A 194 23.17 -14.68 10.86
N TRP A 195 23.81 -13.83 11.69
CA TRP A 195 24.45 -14.34 12.89
C TRP A 195 23.44 -14.88 13.89
N VAL A 196 22.33 -14.16 14.14
CA VAL A 196 21.27 -14.63 15.03
C VAL A 196 20.62 -15.92 14.49
N ALA A 197 20.42 -16.02 13.17
CA ALA A 197 19.93 -17.25 12.53
C ALA A 197 20.89 -18.42 12.73
N SER A 198 22.19 -18.18 12.55
CA SER A 198 23.24 -19.21 12.77
C SER A 198 23.32 -19.64 14.24
N LEU A 199 23.25 -18.69 15.18
CA LEU A 199 23.18 -19.00 16.61
C LEU A 199 21.98 -19.88 16.97
N HIS A 200 20.83 -19.65 16.34
CA HIS A 200 19.65 -20.48 16.51
C HIS A 200 19.89 -21.91 16.02
N GLN A 201 20.44 -22.08 14.82
CA GLN A 201 20.69 -23.41 14.24
C GLN A 201 21.83 -24.18 14.93
N ASP A 202 22.98 -23.55 15.12
CA ASP A 202 24.22 -24.26 15.53
C ASP A 202 24.41 -24.34 17.03
N GLU A 203 24.19 -23.25 17.75
CA GLU A 203 24.49 -23.19 19.18
C GLU A 203 23.25 -23.50 20.03
N MET A 204 22.11 -22.92 19.75
CA MET A 204 20.89 -23.07 20.55
C MET A 204 20.29 -24.47 20.43
N LEU A 205 20.18 -25.04 19.21
CA LEU A 205 19.75 -26.42 19.02
C LEU A 205 20.72 -27.43 19.64
N SER A 206 22.04 -27.16 19.56
CA SER A 206 23.06 -28.03 20.13
C SER A 206 23.12 -27.95 21.66
N SER A 207 22.64 -26.87 22.29
CA SER A 207 22.58 -26.72 23.75
C SER A 207 21.56 -27.66 24.41
N VAL A 208 20.54 -28.12 23.66
CA VAL A 208 19.51 -29.02 24.17
C VAL A 208 20.07 -30.43 24.31
N SER A 209 20.19 -30.90 25.52
CA SER A 209 20.75 -32.22 25.82
C SER A 209 19.76 -33.37 25.54
N ASP A 210 20.29 -34.55 25.25
CA ASP A 210 19.50 -35.78 25.12
C ASP A 210 18.69 -36.13 26.36
N SER A 211 19.13 -35.72 27.54
CA SER A 211 18.41 -35.93 28.81
C SER A 211 17.20 -35.01 28.93
N GLU A 212 17.26 -33.80 28.44
CA GLU A 212 16.11 -32.86 28.38
C GLU A 212 15.06 -33.34 27.38
N ILE A 213 15.50 -33.78 26.20
CA ILE A 213 14.60 -34.37 25.19
C ILE A 213 13.87 -35.60 25.76
N GLN A 214 14.60 -36.47 26.43
CA GLN A 214 14.02 -37.65 27.08
C GLN A 214 13.02 -37.25 28.17
N ALA A 215 13.37 -36.33 29.04
CA ALA A 215 12.50 -35.85 30.13
C ALA A 215 11.24 -35.17 29.59
N PHE A 216 11.35 -34.36 28.51
CA PHE A 216 10.19 -33.73 27.85
C PHE A 216 9.24 -34.75 27.23
N TYR A 217 9.79 -35.78 26.55
CA TYR A 217 9.00 -36.86 25.98
C TYR A 217 8.24 -37.63 27.07
N GLU A 218 8.91 -37.98 28.17
CA GLU A 218 8.31 -38.69 29.31
C GLU A 218 7.26 -37.87 30.07
N ALA A 219 7.41 -36.54 30.09
CA ALA A 219 6.49 -35.62 30.75
C ALA A 219 5.21 -35.35 29.91
N ASN A 220 5.25 -35.63 28.61
CA ASN A 220 4.14 -35.33 27.66
C ASN A 220 3.60 -36.59 26.95
N PRO A 221 3.21 -37.63 27.69
CA PRO A 221 2.80 -38.89 27.08
C PRO A 221 1.56 -38.79 26.20
N ASP A 222 0.65 -37.90 26.50
CA ASP A 222 -0.60 -37.72 25.72
C ASP A 222 -0.31 -37.05 24.37
N THR A 223 0.68 -36.15 24.29
CA THR A 223 1.08 -35.49 23.05
C THR A 223 1.76 -36.46 22.09
N PHE A 224 2.53 -37.40 22.61
CA PHE A 224 3.32 -38.35 21.82
C PHE A 224 2.81 -39.79 21.87
N ALA A 225 1.51 -39.97 22.17
CA ALA A 225 0.89 -41.30 22.42
C ALA A 225 1.12 -42.33 21.32
N THR A 226 1.36 -41.89 20.07
CA THR A 226 1.51 -42.78 18.89
C THR A 226 2.88 -42.75 18.24
N ALA A 227 3.79 -41.86 18.71
CA ALA A 227 5.10 -41.66 18.13
C ALA A 227 6.22 -42.13 19.08
N THR A 228 7.26 -42.75 18.55
CA THR A 228 8.45 -43.09 19.31
C THR A 228 9.33 -41.88 19.53
N LEU A 229 10.14 -41.91 20.63
CA LEU A 229 11.11 -40.84 20.88
C LEU A 229 12.05 -40.59 19.70
N GLY A 230 12.39 -41.63 18.93
CA GLY A 230 13.27 -41.49 17.76
C GLY A 230 12.61 -40.65 16.64
N GLU A 231 11.30 -40.80 16.47
CA GLU A 231 10.53 -40.08 15.43
C GLU A 231 10.30 -38.61 15.78
N VAL A 232 10.15 -38.28 17.06
CA VAL A 232 9.85 -36.91 17.52
C VAL A 232 11.04 -36.19 18.15
N ARG A 233 12.21 -36.82 18.19
CA ARG A 233 13.44 -36.28 18.85
C ARG A 233 13.80 -34.89 18.35
N GLU A 234 13.80 -34.68 17.03
CA GLU A 234 14.16 -33.42 16.47
C GLU A 234 13.08 -32.34 16.71
N GLN A 235 11.83 -32.70 16.63
CA GLN A 235 10.71 -31.80 16.96
C GLN A 235 10.78 -31.35 18.43
N ILE A 236 11.08 -32.28 19.35
CA ILE A 236 11.25 -31.94 20.78
C ILE A 236 12.44 -31.03 20.97
N ARG A 237 13.58 -31.29 20.28
CA ARG A 237 14.76 -30.42 20.34
C ARG A 237 14.42 -29.00 19.92
N GLN A 238 13.71 -28.81 18.79
CA GLN A 238 13.28 -27.50 18.31
C GLN A 238 12.34 -26.81 19.31
N THR A 239 11.38 -27.56 19.87
CA THR A 239 10.47 -27.00 20.89
C THR A 239 11.25 -26.52 22.13
N LEU A 240 12.14 -27.34 22.67
CA LEU A 240 12.95 -26.99 23.84
C LEU A 240 13.93 -25.84 23.55
N ALA A 241 14.52 -25.81 22.36
CA ALA A 241 15.39 -24.72 21.95
C ALA A 241 14.59 -23.41 21.87
N HIS A 242 13.36 -23.44 21.33
CA HIS A 242 12.49 -22.28 21.29
C HIS A 242 12.04 -21.82 22.70
N GLU A 243 11.68 -22.76 23.60
CA GLU A 243 11.33 -22.43 24.99
C GLU A 243 12.51 -21.83 25.76
N ASN A 244 13.73 -22.26 25.45
CA ASN A 244 14.96 -21.79 26.09
C ASN A 244 15.58 -20.55 25.40
N GLN A 245 15.00 -20.06 24.32
CA GLN A 245 15.58 -18.99 23.50
C GLN A 245 15.91 -17.73 24.32
N GLU A 246 15.00 -17.32 25.19
CA GLU A 246 15.21 -16.13 26.04
C GLU A 246 16.42 -16.28 26.96
N SER A 247 16.49 -17.41 27.69
CA SER A 247 17.61 -17.67 28.61
C SER A 247 18.93 -17.83 27.86
N PHE A 248 18.93 -18.46 26.70
CA PHE A 248 20.11 -18.59 25.85
C PHE A 248 20.70 -17.24 25.47
N PHE A 249 19.87 -16.33 24.95
CA PHE A 249 20.31 -14.98 24.56
C PHE A 249 20.76 -14.15 25.76
N GLU A 250 20.08 -14.24 26.90
CA GLU A 250 20.52 -13.57 28.12
C GLU A 250 21.92 -14.05 28.57
N GLU A 251 22.18 -15.37 28.57
CA GLU A 251 23.47 -15.94 28.90
C GLU A 251 24.54 -15.58 27.87
N TYR A 252 24.21 -15.61 26.58
CA TYR A 252 25.11 -15.22 25.51
C TYR A 252 25.56 -13.76 25.65
N LEU A 253 24.64 -12.83 25.83
CA LEU A 253 24.96 -11.42 26.06
C LEU A 253 25.72 -11.19 27.35
N ALA A 254 25.35 -11.88 28.43
CA ALA A 254 26.07 -11.78 29.69
C ALA A 254 27.55 -12.23 29.54
N ARG A 255 27.79 -13.26 28.74
CA ARG A 255 29.15 -13.71 28.38
C ARG A 255 29.88 -12.60 27.60
N LEU A 256 29.32 -12.09 26.51
CA LEU A 256 29.93 -11.03 25.70
C LEU A 256 30.27 -9.79 26.55
N ARG A 257 29.32 -9.34 27.39
CA ARG A 257 29.54 -8.20 28.31
C ARG A 257 30.64 -8.47 29.32
N SER A 258 30.78 -9.71 29.79
CA SER A 258 31.83 -10.07 30.77
C SER A 258 33.23 -10.14 30.17
N GLU A 259 33.33 -10.47 28.88
CA GLU A 259 34.58 -10.55 28.12
C GLU A 259 35.03 -9.19 27.60
N ALA A 260 34.07 -8.28 27.39
CA ALA A 260 34.32 -6.96 26.86
C ALA A 260 34.83 -5.96 27.94
N SER A 261 35.77 -5.10 27.54
CA SER A 261 36.18 -3.94 28.33
C SER A 261 35.29 -2.74 28.00
N ILE A 262 34.23 -2.53 28.79
CA ILE A 262 33.24 -1.47 28.59
C ILE A 262 33.44 -0.36 29.60
N ILE A 263 33.53 0.90 29.14
CA ILE A 263 33.55 2.09 30.00
C ILE A 263 32.36 2.97 29.54
N LYS A 264 31.52 3.42 30.49
CA LYS A 264 30.29 4.17 30.24
C LYS A 264 30.36 5.53 30.91
N GLU A 265 30.10 6.60 30.15
CA GLU A 265 30.06 7.99 30.61
C GLU A 265 28.60 8.52 30.56
N TYR A 266 27.68 7.83 31.24
CA TYR A 266 26.23 8.07 31.18
C TYR A 266 25.78 9.39 31.82
N GLU A 267 26.67 10.10 32.53
CA GLU A 267 26.41 11.48 32.96
C GLU A 267 26.12 12.41 31.77
N LEU A 268 26.62 12.06 30.59
CA LEU A 268 26.37 12.79 29.35
C LEU A 268 24.90 12.70 28.83
N LEU A 269 24.16 11.67 29.28
CA LEU A 269 22.75 11.49 28.97
C LEU A 269 21.83 12.23 29.98
N GLU A 270 22.38 12.90 30.95
CA GLU A 270 21.65 13.71 31.92
C GLU A 270 21.54 15.15 31.42
N VAL A 271 20.53 15.38 30.54
CA VAL A 271 20.24 16.72 30.04
C VAL A 271 19.71 17.57 31.19
N PRO A 272 20.26 18.79 31.41
CA PRO A 272 19.78 19.69 32.46
C PRO A 272 18.26 19.99 32.33
N ALA A 273 17.51 19.82 33.41
CA ALA A 273 16.07 20.09 33.41
C ALA A 273 15.77 21.56 33.05
N PRO A 274 14.63 21.84 32.43
CA PRO A 274 14.16 23.21 32.22
C PRO A 274 13.99 23.97 33.53
N THR A 275 14.38 25.24 33.55
CA THR A 275 14.08 26.14 34.65
C THR A 275 12.68 26.77 34.46
N ASP A 276 12.07 27.21 35.57
CA ASP A 276 10.78 27.92 35.51
C ASP A 276 10.80 29.15 34.59
N GLU A 277 11.94 29.83 34.51
CA GLU A 277 12.12 30.99 33.64
C GLU A 277 12.13 30.60 32.15
N GLU A 278 12.82 29.52 31.77
CA GLU A 278 12.83 28.99 30.41
C GLU A 278 11.43 28.55 29.97
N VAL A 279 10.71 27.82 30.83
CA VAL A 279 9.32 27.37 30.55
C VAL A 279 8.38 28.57 30.39
N LYS A 280 8.52 29.60 31.21
CA LYS A 280 7.69 30.80 31.12
C LYS A 280 8.02 31.60 29.85
N ASN A 281 9.29 31.71 29.47
CA ASN A 281 9.69 32.40 28.25
C ASN A 281 9.15 31.66 27.01
N PHE A 282 9.31 30.36 26.97
CA PHE A 282 8.78 29.52 25.88
C PHE A 282 7.26 29.71 25.72
N TYR A 283 6.50 29.66 26.82
CA TYR A 283 5.05 29.89 26.80
C TYR A 283 4.72 31.27 26.24
N ASN A 284 5.45 32.32 26.62
CA ASN A 284 5.18 33.67 26.15
C ASN A 284 5.52 33.85 24.65
N ASP A 285 6.67 33.27 24.24
CA ASP A 285 7.19 33.40 22.87
C ASP A 285 6.40 32.56 21.87
N ASN A 286 5.79 31.45 22.35
CA ASN A 286 4.99 30.52 21.55
C ASN A 286 3.51 30.52 21.95
N SER A 287 2.99 31.67 22.35
CA SER A 287 1.63 31.79 22.94
C SER A 287 0.50 31.26 22.02
N GLU A 288 0.69 31.28 20.70
CA GLU A 288 -0.27 30.78 19.71
C GLU A 288 -0.46 29.26 19.78
N GLN A 289 0.59 28.51 20.14
CA GLN A 289 0.53 27.05 20.29
C GLN A 289 -0.33 26.59 21.48
N PHE A 290 -0.62 27.50 22.40
CA PHE A 290 -1.43 27.25 23.60
C PHE A 290 -2.85 27.78 23.48
N ASN A 291 -3.31 28.07 22.27
CA ASN A 291 -4.69 28.44 22.01
C ASN A 291 -5.53 27.17 21.79
N LEU A 292 -6.55 27.02 22.61
CA LEU A 292 -7.58 26.02 22.36
C LEU A 292 -8.65 26.61 21.42
N PRO A 293 -9.01 25.91 20.35
CA PRO A 293 -10.11 26.32 19.50
C PRO A 293 -11.44 26.30 20.27
N LYS A 294 -12.50 26.81 19.65
CA LYS A 294 -13.85 26.62 20.16
C LYS A 294 -14.19 25.14 20.18
N GLN A 295 -14.71 24.63 21.28
CA GLN A 295 -15.03 23.22 21.46
C GLN A 295 -16.49 23.05 21.88
N ALA A 296 -17.09 21.91 21.51
CA ALA A 296 -18.40 21.49 22.03
C ALA A 296 -18.24 20.14 22.73
N LEU A 297 -18.55 20.09 24.02
CA LEU A 297 -18.63 18.83 24.74
C LEU A 297 -20.03 18.25 24.54
N VAL A 298 -20.10 17.05 23.98
CA VAL A 298 -21.34 16.38 23.59
C VAL A 298 -21.44 14.96 24.13
N ASP A 299 -22.62 14.44 24.27
CA ASP A 299 -22.88 13.01 24.21
C ASP A 299 -23.08 12.63 22.76
N ARG A 300 -22.54 11.49 22.33
CA ARG A 300 -22.53 11.05 20.94
C ARG A 300 -23.11 9.64 20.78
N ILE A 301 -23.96 9.45 19.79
CA ILE A 301 -24.40 8.16 19.28
C ILE A 301 -23.86 8.05 17.86
N PHE A 302 -23.20 6.95 17.53
CA PHE A 302 -22.69 6.64 16.22
C PHE A 302 -23.30 5.36 15.67
N VAL A 303 -23.86 5.43 14.48
CA VAL A 303 -24.37 4.29 13.71
C VAL A 303 -23.60 4.24 12.40
N PRO A 304 -22.68 3.29 12.24
CA PRO A 304 -21.85 3.21 11.04
C PRO A 304 -22.69 2.91 9.80
N SER A 305 -22.27 3.48 8.69
CA SER A 305 -22.65 3.05 7.35
C SER A 305 -21.41 2.38 6.77
N ASP A 306 -21.39 1.08 6.74
CA ASP A 306 -20.22 0.27 6.39
C ASP A 306 -20.04 0.09 4.87
N GLY A 307 -20.69 0.95 4.06
CA GLY A 307 -20.56 0.92 2.61
C GLY A 307 -21.13 -0.33 1.93
N ALA A 308 -21.85 -1.16 2.68
CA ALA A 308 -22.46 -2.40 2.17
C ALA A 308 -23.70 -2.16 1.27
N GLY A 309 -23.82 -0.94 0.69
CA GLY A 309 -24.85 -0.56 -0.26
C GLY A 309 -25.95 0.32 0.35
N GLU A 310 -26.80 0.88 -0.52
CA GLU A 310 -27.82 1.86 -0.20
C GLU A 310 -28.87 1.38 0.83
N GLU A 311 -29.12 0.07 0.89
CA GLU A 311 -30.03 -0.53 1.87
C GLU A 311 -29.44 -0.50 3.28
N ALA A 312 -28.14 -0.81 3.43
CA ALA A 312 -27.42 -0.72 4.70
C ALA A 312 -27.32 0.73 5.18
N ASP A 313 -27.01 1.66 4.29
CA ASP A 313 -26.98 3.09 4.60
C ASP A 313 -28.36 3.61 5.02
N THR A 314 -29.40 3.25 4.30
CA THR A 314 -30.79 3.59 4.65
C THR A 314 -31.16 3.03 6.03
N GLN A 315 -30.76 1.78 6.32
CA GLN A 315 -31.03 1.15 7.61
C GLN A 315 -30.24 1.84 8.73
N ALA A 316 -28.97 2.22 8.49
CA ALA A 316 -28.17 2.99 9.45
C ALA A 316 -28.81 4.34 9.75
N ARG A 317 -29.28 5.05 8.74
CA ARG A 317 -30.01 6.31 8.90
C ARG A 317 -31.28 6.14 9.71
N VAL A 318 -32.11 5.14 9.38
CA VAL A 318 -33.35 4.82 10.12
C VAL A 318 -33.03 4.51 11.58
N THR A 319 -31.98 3.76 11.85
CA THR A 319 -31.52 3.43 13.19
C THR A 319 -31.12 4.68 13.98
N ALA A 320 -30.40 5.61 13.35
CA ALA A 320 -30.04 6.89 13.96
C ALA A 320 -31.28 7.77 14.21
N GLU A 321 -32.26 7.79 13.29
CA GLU A 321 -33.54 8.48 13.46
C GLU A 321 -34.36 7.89 14.64
N GLU A 322 -34.38 6.57 14.80
CA GLU A 322 -35.00 5.89 15.94
C GLU A 322 -34.32 6.26 17.26
N ALA A 323 -32.99 6.29 17.29
CA ALA A 323 -32.22 6.71 18.45
C ALA A 323 -32.58 8.16 18.83
N ARG A 324 -32.57 9.06 17.86
CA ARG A 324 -32.99 10.45 18.07
C ARG A 324 -34.41 10.57 18.57
N ALA A 325 -35.37 9.85 18.00
CA ALA A 325 -36.77 9.86 18.42
C ALA A 325 -36.93 9.33 19.88
N ALA A 326 -36.14 8.31 20.24
CA ALA A 326 -36.12 7.80 21.62
C ALA A 326 -35.62 8.84 22.61
N LEU A 327 -34.60 9.63 22.28
CA LEU A 327 -34.08 10.73 23.08
C LEU A 327 -35.12 11.86 23.19
N GLN A 328 -35.79 12.21 22.09
CA GLN A 328 -36.88 13.21 22.11
C GLN A 328 -38.09 12.79 22.96
N ALA A 329 -38.32 11.47 23.06
CA ALA A 329 -39.33 10.90 23.93
C ALA A 329 -38.93 10.89 25.43
N GLY A 330 -37.74 11.40 25.77
CA GLY A 330 -37.23 11.54 27.13
C GLY A 330 -36.58 10.29 27.72
N LYS A 331 -36.12 9.34 26.88
CA LYS A 331 -35.29 8.23 27.36
C LYS A 331 -33.89 8.71 27.75
N GLU A 332 -33.29 8.05 28.73
CA GLU A 332 -31.92 8.34 29.15
C GLU A 332 -30.91 8.09 28.04
N PHE A 333 -29.96 9.02 27.84
CA PHE A 333 -29.02 8.96 26.75
C PHE A 333 -28.18 7.68 26.78
N VAL A 334 -27.71 7.25 27.95
CA VAL A 334 -26.93 6.04 28.13
C VAL A 334 -27.69 4.77 27.69
N GLU A 335 -28.98 4.70 27.92
CA GLU A 335 -29.82 3.56 27.50
C GLU A 335 -29.98 3.54 26.00
N VAL A 336 -30.16 4.70 25.36
CA VAL A 336 -30.30 4.82 23.92
C VAL A 336 -28.97 4.55 23.26
N ALA A 337 -27.87 5.12 23.75
CA ALA A 337 -26.53 4.85 23.23
C ALA A 337 -26.16 3.36 23.30
N SER A 338 -26.43 2.70 24.44
CA SER A 338 -26.16 1.25 24.60
C SER A 338 -26.97 0.39 23.66
N LYS A 339 -28.09 0.86 23.12
CA LYS A 339 -28.95 0.11 22.21
C LYS A 339 -28.61 0.35 20.75
N TYR A 340 -28.25 1.58 20.37
CA TYR A 340 -28.18 2.01 18.98
C TYR A 340 -26.79 2.40 18.54
N SER A 341 -25.88 2.79 19.47
CA SER A 341 -24.51 3.18 19.10
C SER A 341 -23.59 1.98 19.01
N GLN A 342 -22.75 1.95 17.99
CA GLN A 342 -21.63 0.99 17.94
C GLN A 342 -20.43 1.46 18.77
N GLU A 343 -20.33 2.75 19.05
CA GLU A 343 -19.32 3.25 19.97
C GLU A 343 -19.77 3.09 21.42
N PRO A 344 -18.85 2.71 22.31
CA PRO A 344 -19.17 2.68 23.74
C PRO A 344 -19.45 4.08 24.25
N TYR A 345 -20.50 4.21 25.05
CA TYR A 345 -20.85 5.49 25.68
C TYR A 345 -19.72 5.99 26.59
N SER A 346 -19.30 7.23 26.39
CA SER A 346 -18.34 7.92 27.25
C SER A 346 -19.05 8.75 28.31
N PRO A 347 -18.96 8.38 29.61
CA PRO A 347 -19.54 9.20 30.70
C PRO A 347 -18.94 10.61 30.77
N ALA A 348 -17.70 10.80 30.31
CA ALA A 348 -17.03 12.10 30.24
C ALA A 348 -17.58 13.01 29.13
N GLY A 349 -18.30 12.43 28.15
CA GLY A 349 -18.65 13.09 26.91
C GLY A 349 -17.55 12.96 25.85
N VAL A 350 -17.77 13.53 24.68
CA VAL A 350 -16.84 13.63 23.57
C VAL A 350 -16.67 15.11 23.23
N THR A 351 -15.44 15.57 23.05
CA THR A 351 -15.16 16.94 22.62
C THR A 351 -15.11 16.98 21.10
N ILE A 352 -15.84 17.91 20.49
CA ILE A 352 -15.80 18.19 19.04
C ILE A 352 -15.14 19.55 18.86
N GLU A 353 -14.16 19.62 17.96
CA GLU A 353 -13.40 20.84 17.71
C GLU A 353 -13.14 21.10 16.23
N THR A 354 -12.99 22.36 15.89
CA THR A 354 -12.74 22.80 14.50
C THR A 354 -11.38 22.30 14.00
N GLY A 355 -11.35 21.63 12.88
CA GLY A 355 -10.13 21.19 12.20
C GLY A 355 -9.59 19.83 12.61
N MET A 356 -10.23 19.16 13.59
CA MET A 356 -9.89 17.79 14.00
C MET A 356 -11.06 16.81 13.82
N ASP A 357 -12.28 17.31 13.72
CA ASP A 357 -13.50 16.51 13.52
C ASP A 357 -14.10 16.80 12.14
N ASP A 358 -14.97 15.90 11.71
CA ASP A 358 -15.77 16.01 10.48
C ASP A 358 -16.48 17.36 10.41
N PRO A 359 -16.40 18.10 9.29
CA PRO A 359 -17.00 19.42 9.15
C PRO A 359 -18.49 19.43 9.48
N GLU A 360 -19.24 18.40 9.12
CA GLU A 360 -20.66 18.23 9.38
C GLU A 360 -20.95 18.08 10.88
N LEU A 361 -20.10 17.33 11.60
CA LEU A 361 -20.19 17.20 13.06
C LEU A 361 -19.90 18.52 13.76
N VAL A 362 -18.88 19.25 13.27
CA VAL A 362 -18.46 20.54 13.80
C VAL A 362 -19.58 21.56 13.62
N GLU A 363 -20.14 21.69 12.40
CA GLU A 363 -21.22 22.64 12.10
C GLU A 363 -22.45 22.39 13.00
N GLU A 364 -22.89 21.13 13.06
CA GLU A 364 -24.09 20.79 13.84
C GLU A 364 -23.85 20.91 15.36
N ALA A 365 -22.68 20.46 15.87
CA ALA A 365 -22.36 20.60 17.30
C ALA A 365 -22.35 22.08 17.75
N PHE A 366 -21.84 22.97 16.89
CA PHE A 366 -21.82 24.42 17.22
C PHE A 366 -23.12 25.14 16.92
N SER A 367 -24.08 24.54 16.21
CA SER A 367 -25.44 25.02 16.04
C SER A 367 -26.29 24.88 17.32
N LEU A 368 -25.99 23.87 18.15
CA LEU A 368 -26.67 23.60 19.42
C LEU A 368 -26.34 24.72 20.40
N SER A 369 -27.34 25.27 21.08
CA SER A 369 -27.16 26.49 21.86
C SER A 369 -27.32 26.30 23.38
N GLN A 370 -28.10 25.29 23.80
CA GLN A 370 -28.43 25.05 25.20
C GLN A 370 -28.04 23.64 25.64
N GLU A 371 -27.63 23.50 26.89
CA GLU A 371 -27.39 22.18 27.47
C GLU A 371 -28.63 21.29 27.29
N GLY A 372 -28.42 20.08 26.77
CA GLY A 372 -29.48 19.13 26.48
C GLY A 372 -30.06 19.23 25.06
N ASP A 373 -29.70 20.24 24.26
CA ASP A 373 -30.11 20.32 22.86
C ASP A 373 -29.64 19.09 22.09
N LEU A 374 -30.55 18.55 21.26
CA LEU A 374 -30.29 17.41 20.40
C LEU A 374 -30.10 17.86 18.95
N SER A 375 -29.06 17.34 18.28
CA SER A 375 -28.84 17.57 16.86
C SER A 375 -29.93 16.95 15.96
N ALA A 376 -29.95 17.31 14.70
CA ALA A 376 -30.50 16.46 13.66
C ALA A 376 -29.67 15.14 13.57
N VAL A 377 -30.09 14.20 12.72
CA VAL A 377 -29.22 13.09 12.32
C VAL A 377 -28.20 13.67 11.36
N ILE A 378 -26.92 13.53 11.68
CA ILE A 378 -25.80 14.06 10.92
C ILE A 378 -25.26 12.91 10.08
N SER A 379 -25.15 13.14 8.78
CA SER A 379 -24.54 12.18 7.84
C SER A 379 -23.07 12.55 7.61
N THR A 380 -22.18 11.58 7.73
CA THR A 380 -20.75 11.69 7.41
C THR A 380 -20.35 10.53 6.51
N GLU A 381 -19.13 10.52 6.01
CA GLU A 381 -18.62 9.39 5.20
C GLU A 381 -18.63 8.06 5.96
N ASN A 382 -18.49 8.07 7.29
CA ASN A 382 -18.39 6.88 8.11
C ASN A 382 -19.74 6.38 8.67
N GLY A 383 -20.82 7.16 8.50
CA GLY A 383 -22.14 6.83 9.01
C GLY A 383 -22.90 8.01 9.61
N TYR A 384 -23.80 7.71 10.52
CA TYR A 384 -24.76 8.66 11.06
C TYR A 384 -24.53 8.94 12.54
N TYR A 385 -24.62 10.21 12.90
CA TYR A 385 -24.42 10.66 14.28
C TYR A 385 -25.65 11.37 14.83
N VAL A 386 -25.86 11.24 16.16
CA VAL A 386 -26.79 12.05 16.94
C VAL A 386 -26.05 12.61 18.14
N LEU A 387 -26.04 13.93 18.29
CA LEU A 387 -25.35 14.64 19.34
C LEU A 387 -26.34 15.20 20.33
N ARG A 388 -25.94 15.23 21.63
CA ARG A 388 -26.60 16.01 22.67
C ARG A 388 -25.58 16.94 23.30
N LEU A 389 -25.83 18.24 23.25
CA LEU A 389 -24.91 19.22 23.81
C LEU A 389 -24.89 19.12 25.36
N ARG A 390 -23.70 19.05 25.91
CA ARG A 390 -23.45 19.22 27.34
C ARG A 390 -23.00 20.64 27.65
N GLU A 391 -21.98 21.11 26.93
CA GLU A 391 -21.39 22.42 27.13
C GLU A 391 -20.72 22.92 25.87
N GLN A 392 -20.81 24.22 25.59
CA GLN A 392 -19.96 24.89 24.60
C GLN A 392 -18.79 25.59 25.29
N LEU A 393 -17.58 25.26 24.92
CA LEU A 393 -16.36 25.84 25.45
C LEU A 393 -15.83 26.88 24.44
N PRO A 394 -15.74 28.17 24.83
CA PRO A 394 -15.22 29.19 23.94
C PRO A 394 -13.73 28.97 23.66
N ALA A 395 -13.28 29.43 22.51
CA ALA A 395 -11.85 29.51 22.24
C ALA A 395 -11.15 30.30 23.35
N ARG A 396 -10.05 29.76 23.86
CA ARG A 396 -9.27 30.40 24.93
C ARG A 396 -7.81 29.99 24.83
N GLN A 397 -6.97 30.84 25.36
CA GLN A 397 -5.59 30.50 25.60
C GLN A 397 -5.47 29.73 26.93
N LEU A 398 -4.71 28.64 26.93
CA LEU A 398 -4.31 27.93 28.14
C LEU A 398 -3.50 28.90 29.03
N SER A 399 -3.77 28.92 30.32
CA SER A 399 -2.89 29.60 31.27
C SER A 399 -1.54 28.92 31.36
N LEU A 400 -0.51 29.62 31.83
CA LEU A 400 0.83 29.04 32.03
C LEU A 400 0.76 27.77 32.93
N GLU A 401 -0.11 27.73 33.92
CA GLU A 401 -0.27 26.55 34.79
C GLU A 401 -0.80 25.34 34.01
N GLU A 402 -1.79 25.55 33.15
CA GLU A 402 -2.40 24.51 32.32
C GLU A 402 -1.41 24.06 31.21
N ALA A 403 -0.71 25.00 30.60
CA ALA A 403 0.27 24.74 29.53
C ALA A 403 1.62 24.24 30.04
N ARG A 404 1.89 24.34 31.35
CA ARG A 404 3.20 24.01 31.94
C ARG A 404 3.73 22.62 31.55
N PRO A 405 2.97 21.53 31.59
CA PRO A 405 3.50 20.24 31.18
C PRO A 405 3.99 20.21 29.73
N GLN A 406 3.19 20.76 28.81
CA GLN A 406 3.49 20.84 27.39
C GLN A 406 4.68 21.76 27.12
N ALA A 407 4.69 22.97 27.72
CA ALA A 407 5.79 23.90 27.59
C ALA A 407 7.10 23.35 28.17
N THR A 408 7.03 22.62 29.31
CA THR A 408 8.21 21.97 29.91
C THR A 408 8.76 20.89 29.00
N ALA A 409 7.90 20.07 28.39
CA ALA A 409 8.33 19.02 27.44
C ALA A 409 9.00 19.63 26.21
N ALA A 410 8.44 20.69 25.64
CA ALA A 410 9.00 21.40 24.50
C ALA A 410 10.39 22.00 24.82
N VAL A 411 10.51 22.74 25.93
CA VAL A 411 11.81 23.28 26.38
C VAL A 411 12.83 22.16 26.65
N GLN A 412 12.38 21.05 27.25
CA GLN A 412 13.27 19.89 27.49
C GLN A 412 13.80 19.31 26.18
N ALA A 413 12.95 19.23 25.14
CA ALA A 413 13.34 18.74 23.82
C ALA A 413 14.35 19.68 23.16
N GLU A 414 14.13 21.01 23.18
CA GLU A 414 15.07 22.01 22.65
C GLU A 414 16.42 21.94 23.39
N LYS A 415 16.39 21.85 24.72
CA LYS A 415 17.62 21.71 25.54
C LYS A 415 18.35 20.42 25.25
N ALA A 416 17.63 19.33 25.02
CA ALA A 416 18.25 18.06 24.66
C ALA A 416 18.98 18.15 23.32
N GLY A 417 18.34 18.70 22.28
CA GLY A 417 18.97 18.95 21.00
C GLY A 417 20.25 19.79 21.12
N ALA A 418 20.14 20.95 21.76
CA ALA A 418 21.28 21.82 21.96
C ALA A 418 22.42 21.18 22.80
N TRP A 419 22.08 20.38 23.82
CA TRP A 419 23.04 19.65 24.65
C TRP A 419 23.80 18.62 23.83
N PHE A 420 23.10 17.81 23.04
CA PHE A 420 23.73 16.80 22.20
C PHE A 420 24.62 17.43 21.12
N GLU A 421 24.15 18.49 20.44
CA GLU A 421 24.96 19.21 19.45
C GLU A 421 26.26 19.78 20.03
N GLN A 422 26.20 20.40 21.21
CA GLN A 422 27.38 20.99 21.86
C GLN A 422 28.38 19.93 22.36
N ASN A 423 27.96 18.71 22.59
CA ASN A 423 28.76 17.64 23.16
C ASN A 423 29.05 16.47 22.20
N THR A 424 28.79 16.61 20.89
CA THR A 424 28.89 15.56 19.86
C THR A 424 30.20 14.78 19.89
N ALA A 425 31.32 15.44 20.14
CA ALA A 425 32.65 14.82 20.16
C ALA A 425 33.02 14.11 21.46
N ARG A 426 32.18 14.24 22.52
CA ARG A 426 32.44 13.53 23.80
C ARG A 426 32.17 12.05 23.69
N THR A 427 33.02 11.24 24.32
CA THR A 427 32.84 9.78 24.35
C THR A 427 31.71 9.44 25.32
N LEU A 428 30.68 8.74 24.83
CA LEU A 428 29.57 8.24 25.65
C LEU A 428 29.92 6.89 26.28
N PHE A 429 30.52 6.02 25.47
CA PHE A 429 31.08 4.75 25.99
C PHE A 429 32.25 4.29 25.12
N THR A 430 33.00 3.31 25.63
CA THR A 430 34.03 2.59 24.86
C THR A 430 33.83 1.10 24.99
N ILE A 431 34.07 0.35 23.92
CA ILE A 431 34.10 -1.12 23.88
C ILE A 431 35.46 -1.52 23.32
N HIS A 432 36.23 -2.35 24.02
CA HIS A 432 37.59 -2.75 23.64
C HIS A 432 38.52 -1.56 23.31
N GLY A 433 38.24 -0.37 23.85
CA GLY A 433 38.98 0.86 23.60
C GLY A 433 38.49 1.67 22.38
N GLU A 434 37.62 1.12 21.59
CA GLU A 434 36.93 1.88 20.52
C GLU A 434 35.88 2.82 21.12
N ARG A 435 35.82 4.03 20.57
CA ARG A 435 35.03 5.13 21.14
C ARG A 435 33.73 5.26 20.40
N PHE A 436 32.62 5.28 21.14
CA PHE A 436 31.32 5.69 20.66
C PHE A 436 30.95 7.06 21.23
N THR A 437 30.71 8.04 20.38
CA THR A 437 30.52 9.43 20.79
C THR A 437 29.06 9.75 21.06
N LEU A 438 28.82 10.83 21.81
CA LEU A 438 27.47 11.32 22.05
C LEU A 438 26.76 11.77 20.75
N GLY A 439 27.52 12.28 19.76
CA GLY A 439 26.97 12.61 18.46
C GLY A 439 26.50 11.39 17.67
N GLN A 440 27.26 10.29 17.70
CA GLN A 440 26.81 9.02 17.09
C GLN A 440 25.57 8.49 17.81
N PHE A 441 25.52 8.51 19.13
CA PHE A 441 24.35 8.14 19.90
C PHE A 441 23.12 8.96 19.55
N TYR A 442 23.28 10.28 19.44
CA TYR A 442 22.16 11.18 19.12
C TYR A 442 21.65 10.96 17.70
N HIS A 443 22.54 10.66 16.76
CA HIS A 443 22.15 10.26 15.41
C HIS A 443 21.32 8.97 15.40
N GLU A 444 21.75 7.93 16.11
CA GLU A 444 20.96 6.70 16.26
C GLU A 444 19.58 6.99 16.89
N TYR A 445 19.52 7.83 17.95
CA TYR A 445 18.26 8.22 18.58
C TYR A 445 17.32 8.97 17.64
N GLN A 446 17.83 9.89 16.80
CA GLN A 446 17.03 10.65 15.85
C GLN A 446 16.46 9.79 14.72
N ASN A 447 17.12 8.70 14.38
CA ASN A 447 16.67 7.76 13.34
C ASN A 447 15.63 6.76 13.85
N LEU A 448 15.31 6.73 15.15
CA LEU A 448 14.21 5.91 15.68
C LEU A 448 12.84 6.46 15.25
N SER A 449 11.84 5.58 15.17
CA SER A 449 10.45 6.01 14.99
C SER A 449 9.99 6.93 16.13
N PRO A 450 8.98 7.80 15.94
CA PRO A 450 8.47 8.68 16.98
C PRO A 450 8.03 7.93 18.25
N GLU A 451 7.49 6.72 18.11
CA GLU A 451 7.05 5.85 19.18
C GLU A 451 8.24 5.40 20.02
N LEU A 452 9.33 4.95 19.38
CA LEU A 452 10.56 4.51 20.03
C LEU A 452 11.32 5.69 20.66
N GLN A 453 11.35 6.86 19.99
CA GLN A 453 11.89 8.09 20.61
C GLN A 453 11.14 8.44 21.90
N THR A 454 9.82 8.25 21.91
CA THR A 454 8.99 8.46 23.11
C THR A 454 9.33 7.42 24.19
N GLN A 455 9.45 6.16 23.83
CA GLN A 455 9.79 5.05 24.74
C GLN A 455 11.18 5.23 25.40
N PHE A 456 12.16 5.69 24.61
CA PHE A 456 13.52 5.93 25.09
C PHE A 456 13.76 7.36 25.56
N SER A 457 12.71 8.16 25.73
CA SER A 457 12.81 9.53 26.22
C SER A 457 13.26 9.63 27.68
N GLY A 458 13.88 10.76 28.03
CA GLY A 458 14.41 11.03 29.37
C GLY A 458 15.69 10.22 29.69
N SER A 459 16.36 10.60 30.79
CA SER A 459 17.69 10.05 31.14
C SER A 459 17.71 8.52 31.27
N ASN A 460 16.67 7.93 31.84
CA ASN A 460 16.62 6.46 32.01
C ASN A 460 16.35 5.75 30.67
N GLY A 461 15.50 6.31 29.81
CA GLY A 461 15.25 5.79 28.47
C GLY A 461 16.51 5.84 27.60
N LEU A 462 17.18 6.99 27.57
CA LEU A 462 18.45 7.17 26.85
C LEU A 462 19.56 6.21 27.33
N LYS A 463 19.63 5.94 28.64
CA LYS A 463 20.58 4.94 29.21
C LYS A 463 20.25 3.52 28.73
N LYS A 464 18.96 3.16 28.67
CA LYS A 464 18.54 1.86 28.14
C LYS A 464 18.88 1.72 26.65
N LEU A 465 18.63 2.77 25.87
CA LEU A 465 19.03 2.79 24.45
C LEU A 465 20.56 2.63 24.30
N ALA A 466 21.35 3.35 25.12
CA ALA A 466 22.80 3.20 25.09
C ALA A 466 23.26 1.78 25.47
N ASP A 467 22.62 1.12 26.46
CA ASP A 467 22.87 -0.27 26.79
C ASP A 467 22.51 -1.21 25.64
N SER A 468 21.39 -0.99 24.97
CA SER A 468 20.99 -1.78 23.79
C SER A 468 21.96 -1.62 22.61
N LEU A 469 22.48 -0.40 22.37
CA LEU A 469 23.51 -0.17 21.36
C LEU A 469 24.82 -0.88 21.70
N ILE A 470 25.23 -0.91 22.99
CA ILE A 470 26.39 -1.67 23.43
C ILE A 470 26.17 -3.15 23.13
N ASP A 471 25.04 -3.72 23.48
CA ASP A 471 24.72 -5.12 23.22
C ASP A 471 24.77 -5.47 21.74
N ARG A 472 24.15 -4.62 20.90
CA ARG A 472 24.20 -4.74 19.44
C ARG A 472 25.65 -4.75 18.93
N MET A 473 26.48 -3.83 19.40
CA MET A 473 27.89 -3.75 18.99
C MET A 473 28.69 -4.99 19.43
N LEU A 474 28.41 -5.55 20.61
CA LEU A 474 29.06 -6.77 21.07
C LEU A 474 28.68 -7.99 20.22
N VAL A 475 27.41 -8.11 19.83
CA VAL A 475 26.95 -9.19 18.94
C VAL A 475 27.56 -9.05 17.56
N LEU A 476 27.62 -7.83 17.02
CA LEU A 476 28.27 -7.53 15.72
C LEU A 476 29.79 -7.89 15.77
N ASP A 477 30.47 -7.53 16.83
CA ASP A 477 31.88 -7.83 17.02
C ASP A 477 32.14 -9.36 17.03
N ASP A 478 31.25 -10.13 17.69
CA ASP A 478 31.32 -11.59 17.67
C ASP A 478 31.05 -12.17 16.29
N ALA A 479 30.03 -11.61 15.56
CA ALA A 479 29.69 -12.00 14.20
C ALA A 479 30.86 -11.73 13.22
N TYR A 480 31.48 -10.54 13.29
CA TYR A 480 32.65 -10.21 12.46
C TYR A 480 33.86 -11.09 12.76
N ASN A 481 34.08 -11.42 14.04
CA ASN A 481 35.12 -12.36 14.44
C ASN A 481 34.91 -13.79 13.88
N LYS A 482 33.66 -14.13 13.55
CA LYS A 482 33.24 -15.38 12.89
C LYS A 482 33.18 -15.28 11.37
N LEU A 483 33.49 -14.12 10.79
CA LEU A 483 33.52 -13.85 9.35
C LEU A 483 32.13 -13.94 8.63
N VAL A 484 31.05 -13.74 9.37
CA VAL A 484 29.67 -13.81 8.85
C VAL A 484 29.44 -12.79 7.72
N ASP A 485 30.05 -11.62 7.80
CA ASP A 485 29.98 -10.58 6.77
C ASP A 485 30.60 -11.02 5.42
N GLN A 486 31.62 -11.89 5.47
CA GLN A 486 32.28 -12.40 4.27
C GLN A 486 31.45 -13.49 3.57
N GLU A 487 30.71 -14.28 4.32
CA GLU A 487 29.80 -15.30 3.78
C GLU A 487 28.63 -14.65 3.05
N ASN A 488 28.19 -13.46 3.50
CA ASN A 488 27.08 -12.72 2.95
C ASN A 488 27.47 -11.62 1.93
N ALA A 489 28.73 -11.65 1.44
CA ALA A 489 29.21 -10.65 0.49
C ALA A 489 28.32 -10.46 -0.77
N PRO A 490 27.73 -11.51 -1.39
CA PRO A 490 26.83 -11.32 -2.52
C PRO A 490 25.56 -10.52 -2.18
N LEU A 491 24.95 -10.78 -1.01
CA LEU A 491 23.77 -10.07 -0.55
C LEU A 491 24.09 -8.59 -0.24
N LEU A 492 25.26 -8.33 0.34
CA LEU A 492 25.74 -6.95 0.60
C LEU A 492 26.01 -6.17 -0.69
N GLU A 493 26.47 -6.83 -1.77
CA GLU A 493 26.64 -6.18 -3.08
C GLU A 493 25.30 -5.85 -3.73
N GLU A 494 24.28 -6.68 -3.56
CA GLU A 494 22.92 -6.34 -4.02
C GLU A 494 22.34 -5.16 -3.23
N ALA A 495 22.44 -5.18 -1.91
CA ALA A 495 22.04 -4.06 -1.05
C ALA A 495 22.77 -2.76 -1.42
N ARG A 496 24.08 -2.84 -1.70
CA ARG A 496 24.86 -1.71 -2.18
C ARG A 496 24.29 -1.13 -3.48
N THR A 497 23.94 -2.00 -4.42
CA THR A 497 23.39 -1.59 -5.70
C THR A 497 22.01 -0.95 -5.53
N SER A 498 21.19 -1.48 -4.63
CA SER A 498 19.88 -0.90 -4.28
C SER A 498 19.99 0.52 -3.72
N ILE A 499 20.90 0.76 -2.76
CA ILE A 499 21.16 2.11 -2.26
C ILE A 499 21.57 3.06 -3.39
N LEU A 500 22.47 2.61 -4.28
CA LEU A 500 22.92 3.44 -5.40
C LEU A 500 21.78 3.75 -6.39
N ARG A 501 20.85 2.82 -6.59
CA ARG A 501 19.64 3.03 -7.40
C ARG A 501 18.74 4.08 -6.77
N GLN A 502 18.49 3.99 -5.47
CA GLN A 502 17.75 5.02 -4.75
C GLN A 502 18.43 6.38 -4.87
N MET A 503 19.74 6.44 -4.72
CA MET A 503 20.48 7.70 -4.83
C MET A 503 20.43 8.31 -6.25
N ILE A 504 20.52 7.51 -7.32
CA ILE A 504 20.37 8.04 -8.68
C ILE A 504 18.94 8.52 -8.90
N HIS A 505 17.95 7.77 -8.43
CA HIS A 505 16.55 8.17 -8.51
C HIS A 505 16.32 9.53 -7.86
N GLU A 506 16.74 9.72 -6.62
CA GLU A 506 16.61 10.99 -5.92
C GLU A 506 17.30 12.16 -6.65
N VAL A 507 18.51 11.92 -7.18
CA VAL A 507 19.31 12.98 -7.83
C VAL A 507 18.82 13.28 -9.24
N GLU A 508 18.44 12.27 -10.00
CA GLU A 508 18.17 12.41 -11.44
C GLU A 508 16.67 12.39 -11.78
N VAL A 509 15.83 11.89 -10.88
CA VAL A 509 14.38 11.79 -11.07
C VAL A 509 13.63 12.71 -10.12
N ASP A 510 13.64 12.44 -8.80
CA ASP A 510 12.85 13.20 -7.82
C ASP A 510 13.14 14.70 -7.86
N SER A 511 14.42 15.09 -8.00
CA SER A 511 14.81 16.50 -8.09
C SER A 511 14.26 17.23 -9.33
N ARG A 512 13.78 16.48 -10.33
CA ARG A 512 13.26 16.98 -11.61
C ARG A 512 11.73 16.92 -11.70
N VAL A 513 11.08 16.12 -10.85
CA VAL A 513 9.63 16.07 -10.79
C VAL A 513 9.11 17.42 -10.32
N ASN A 514 8.25 18.03 -11.13
CA ASN A 514 7.66 19.31 -10.82
C ASN A 514 6.35 19.49 -11.59
N VAL A 515 5.24 19.07 -10.97
CA VAL A 515 3.90 19.25 -11.53
C VAL A 515 3.38 20.64 -11.14
N THR A 516 3.15 21.48 -12.13
CA THR A 516 2.65 22.83 -11.92
C THR A 516 1.12 22.85 -11.79
N GLU A 517 0.58 23.85 -11.09
CA GLU A 517 -0.87 24.06 -10.97
C GLU A 517 -1.56 24.18 -12.32
N GLN A 518 -0.88 24.74 -13.31
CA GLN A 518 -1.40 24.87 -14.68
C GLN A 518 -1.55 23.50 -15.36
N GLU A 519 -0.60 22.59 -15.17
CA GLU A 519 -0.67 21.24 -15.73
C GLU A 519 -1.83 20.44 -15.10
N VAL A 520 -2.03 20.58 -13.78
CA VAL A 520 -3.18 19.97 -13.07
C VAL A 520 -4.50 20.50 -13.60
N GLN A 521 -4.60 21.83 -13.80
CA GLN A 521 -5.78 22.48 -14.36
C GLN A 521 -6.03 22.03 -15.79
N ASP A 522 -5.00 22.01 -16.65
CA ASP A 522 -5.12 21.61 -18.06
C ASP A 522 -5.53 20.14 -18.19
N TYR A 523 -5.02 19.27 -17.31
CA TYR A 523 -5.40 17.86 -17.24
C TYR A 523 -6.87 17.71 -16.87
N TYR A 524 -7.33 18.38 -15.82
CA TYR A 524 -8.75 18.39 -15.43
C TYR A 524 -9.63 18.88 -16.56
N GLU A 525 -9.31 20.01 -17.21
CA GLU A 525 -10.10 20.58 -18.31
C GLU A 525 -10.20 19.62 -19.50
N GLY A 526 -9.12 18.87 -19.79
CA GLY A 526 -9.07 17.90 -20.88
C GLY A 526 -9.78 16.56 -20.57
N HIS A 527 -10.05 16.26 -19.29
CA HIS A 527 -10.54 14.96 -18.83
C HIS A 527 -11.78 15.08 -17.91
N LYS A 528 -12.59 16.12 -18.07
CA LYS A 528 -13.79 16.36 -17.23
C LYS A 528 -14.77 15.20 -17.17
N ASP A 529 -14.89 14.46 -18.27
CA ASP A 529 -15.80 13.29 -18.32
C ASP A 529 -15.28 12.15 -17.42
N TYR A 530 -13.97 12.06 -17.24
CA TYR A 530 -13.37 11.08 -16.33
C TYR A 530 -13.59 11.46 -14.86
N PHE A 531 -13.52 12.75 -14.55
CA PHE A 531 -13.78 13.28 -13.21
C PHE A 531 -15.25 13.68 -13.04
N SER A 532 -16.12 12.71 -13.24
CA SER A 532 -17.57 12.92 -13.12
C SER A 532 -18.16 11.84 -12.23
N THR A 533 -19.24 12.20 -11.51
CA THR A 533 -20.01 11.18 -10.81
C THR A 533 -20.49 10.13 -11.81
N PRO A 534 -20.51 8.85 -11.46
CA PRO A 534 -21.06 7.84 -12.35
C PRO A 534 -22.55 8.12 -12.62
N PRO A 535 -23.06 7.74 -13.79
CA PRO A 535 -24.48 7.83 -14.06
C PRO A 535 -25.26 6.87 -13.17
N GLU A 536 -26.43 7.30 -12.70
CA GLU A 536 -27.34 6.49 -11.90
C GLU A 536 -28.67 6.31 -12.59
N ALA A 537 -29.29 5.15 -12.45
CA ALA A 537 -30.61 4.87 -12.96
C ALA A 537 -31.46 4.18 -11.91
N ARG A 538 -32.69 4.63 -11.73
CA ARG A 538 -33.66 3.90 -10.92
C ARG A 538 -34.48 2.98 -11.83
N ILE A 539 -34.46 1.70 -11.50
CA ILE A 539 -35.07 0.66 -12.34
C ILE A 539 -36.08 -0.17 -11.54
N GLN A 540 -37.01 -0.77 -12.26
CA GLN A 540 -37.79 -1.92 -11.82
C GLN A 540 -37.39 -3.09 -12.71
N SER A 541 -37.27 -4.29 -12.14
CA SER A 541 -36.91 -5.48 -12.89
C SER A 541 -37.91 -6.62 -12.69
N ILE A 542 -37.99 -7.48 -13.68
CA ILE A 542 -38.62 -8.80 -13.61
C ILE A 542 -37.54 -9.80 -13.96
N ARG A 543 -37.29 -10.73 -13.06
CA ARG A 543 -36.28 -11.78 -13.17
C ARG A 543 -36.96 -13.13 -13.33
N ILE A 544 -36.57 -13.88 -14.34
CA ILE A 544 -37.09 -15.21 -14.63
C ILE A 544 -35.92 -16.17 -14.75
N TYR A 545 -35.87 -17.20 -13.92
CA TYR A 545 -34.80 -18.18 -13.93
C TYR A 545 -34.74 -18.94 -15.26
N LEU A 546 -33.55 -18.93 -15.88
CA LEU A 546 -33.33 -19.51 -17.21
C LEU A 546 -33.46 -21.04 -17.20
N GLY A 547 -33.08 -21.70 -16.11
CA GLY A 547 -33.05 -23.16 -15.98
C GLY A 547 -31.80 -23.81 -16.57
N GLU A 548 -31.56 -25.05 -16.22
CA GLU A 548 -30.35 -25.80 -16.61
C GLU A 548 -30.50 -26.59 -17.90
N THR A 549 -31.73 -26.95 -18.28
CA THR A 549 -32.01 -27.77 -19.45
C THR A 549 -32.59 -26.95 -20.61
N GLU A 550 -32.38 -27.41 -21.84
CA GLU A 550 -32.88 -26.75 -23.08
C GLU A 550 -34.42 -26.58 -23.07
N ASP A 551 -35.17 -27.54 -22.47
CA ASP A 551 -36.60 -27.43 -22.31
C ASP A 551 -37.02 -26.40 -21.26
N GLU A 552 -36.26 -26.21 -20.20
CA GLU A 552 -36.46 -25.15 -19.18
C GLU A 552 -36.16 -23.79 -19.75
N GLN A 553 -35.04 -23.64 -20.43
CA GLN A 553 -34.64 -22.40 -21.11
C GLN A 553 -35.70 -21.95 -22.12
N THR A 554 -36.23 -22.88 -22.93
CA THR A 554 -37.29 -22.58 -23.87
C THR A 554 -38.56 -22.10 -23.16
N ARG A 555 -38.91 -22.70 -22.01
CA ARG A 555 -40.08 -22.26 -21.21
C ARG A 555 -39.85 -20.89 -20.56
N ALA A 556 -38.64 -20.67 -20.01
CA ALA A 556 -38.27 -19.38 -19.41
C ALA A 556 -38.34 -18.24 -20.43
N TRP A 557 -37.75 -18.40 -21.61
CA TRP A 557 -37.85 -17.45 -22.70
C TRP A 557 -39.31 -17.22 -23.18
N SER A 558 -40.13 -18.27 -23.21
CA SER A 558 -41.55 -18.12 -23.56
C SER A 558 -42.32 -17.28 -22.54
N ARG A 559 -42.05 -17.51 -21.21
CA ARG A 559 -42.62 -16.73 -20.12
C ARG A 559 -42.14 -15.27 -20.13
N ALA A 560 -40.87 -15.04 -20.37
CA ALA A 560 -40.29 -13.70 -20.46
C ALA A 560 -40.89 -12.90 -21.61
N ASN A 561 -41.06 -13.53 -22.79
CA ASN A 561 -41.71 -12.91 -23.92
C ASN A 561 -43.20 -12.63 -23.66
N GLU A 562 -43.92 -13.52 -22.95
CA GLU A 562 -45.31 -13.30 -22.56
C GLU A 562 -45.43 -12.09 -21.61
N ALA A 563 -44.56 -12.01 -20.58
CA ALA A 563 -44.48 -10.87 -19.68
C ALA A 563 -44.21 -9.55 -20.45
N TYR A 564 -43.19 -9.55 -21.32
CA TYR A 564 -42.85 -8.39 -22.15
C TYR A 564 -44.01 -7.94 -23.01
N LEU A 565 -44.70 -8.88 -23.68
CA LEU A 565 -45.86 -8.55 -24.51
C LEU A 565 -47.00 -7.93 -23.69
N LYS A 566 -47.14 -8.20 -22.40
CA LYS A 566 -48.09 -7.54 -21.51
C LYS A 566 -47.69 -6.09 -21.21
N LEU A 567 -46.41 -5.81 -21.15
CA LEU A 567 -45.84 -4.50 -20.81
C LEU A 567 -45.79 -3.50 -21.99
N VAL A 568 -45.82 -3.98 -23.24
CA VAL A 568 -45.75 -3.11 -24.40
C VAL A 568 -47.09 -2.90 -25.05
N PRO A 569 -47.32 -1.76 -25.76
CA PRO A 569 -48.59 -1.49 -26.49
C PRO A 569 -48.85 -2.55 -27.55
N GLY A 570 -50.04 -3.16 -27.54
CA GLY A 570 -50.49 -4.05 -28.60
C GLY A 570 -51.51 -3.32 -29.53
N PHE A 571 -51.87 -3.96 -30.67
CA PHE A 571 -52.76 -3.39 -31.70
C PHE A 571 -54.11 -2.90 -31.14
N ALA A 572 -54.63 -3.53 -30.08
CA ALA A 572 -55.91 -3.15 -29.46
C ALA A 572 -55.87 -3.22 -27.90
N ARG A 573 -54.66 -3.30 -27.31
CA ARG A 573 -54.45 -3.50 -25.87
C ARG A 573 -53.56 -2.37 -25.32
N LYS A 574 -53.98 -1.80 -24.20
CA LYS A 574 -53.11 -0.93 -23.40
C LYS A 574 -52.08 -1.78 -22.67
N PRO A 575 -50.86 -1.28 -22.46
CA PRO A 575 -49.88 -1.93 -21.60
C PRO A 575 -50.46 -2.15 -20.21
N ALA A 576 -50.09 -3.25 -19.57
CA ALA A 576 -50.34 -3.47 -18.15
C ALA A 576 -49.33 -2.66 -17.32
N GLU A 577 -49.68 -2.38 -16.08
CA GLU A 577 -48.74 -1.77 -15.15
C GLU A 577 -47.61 -2.78 -14.83
N PHE A 578 -46.37 -2.25 -14.72
CA PHE A 578 -45.18 -3.10 -14.55
C PHE A 578 -45.30 -3.97 -13.30
N ASP A 579 -45.75 -3.41 -12.16
CA ASP A 579 -45.93 -4.10 -10.91
C ASP A 579 -46.92 -5.26 -10.96
N GLN A 580 -47.98 -5.15 -11.76
CA GLN A 580 -48.94 -6.23 -11.96
C GLN A 580 -48.33 -7.41 -12.72
N VAL A 581 -47.48 -7.11 -13.71
CA VAL A 581 -46.80 -8.14 -14.52
C VAL A 581 -45.67 -8.74 -13.69
N ALA A 582 -44.96 -7.95 -12.89
CA ALA A 582 -43.93 -8.41 -12.00
C ALA A 582 -44.48 -9.41 -10.93
N GLN A 583 -45.62 -9.10 -10.30
CA GLN A 583 -46.29 -10.02 -9.37
C GLN A 583 -46.65 -11.38 -9.99
N GLU A 584 -46.83 -11.45 -11.30
CA GLU A 584 -47.18 -12.68 -11.99
C GLU A 584 -45.98 -13.47 -12.50
N TYR A 585 -44.88 -12.81 -12.83
CA TYR A 585 -43.76 -13.41 -13.58
C TYR A 585 -42.44 -13.38 -12.86
N ASP A 586 -42.23 -12.47 -11.89
CA ASP A 586 -40.95 -12.33 -11.20
C ASP A 586 -40.68 -13.54 -10.28
N GLU A 587 -39.51 -14.10 -10.38
CA GLU A 587 -39.03 -15.25 -9.63
C GLU A 587 -37.90 -14.89 -8.64
N SER A 588 -37.61 -13.58 -8.44
CA SER A 588 -36.60 -13.14 -7.49
C SER A 588 -37.03 -13.39 -6.04
N ASP A 589 -36.13 -13.90 -5.22
CA ASP A 589 -36.37 -14.15 -3.78
C ASP A 589 -36.42 -12.86 -2.93
N GLN A 590 -36.10 -11.73 -3.50
CA GLN A 590 -35.74 -10.52 -2.75
C GLN A 590 -36.84 -9.46 -2.59
N SER A 591 -38.02 -9.62 -3.08
CA SER A 591 -39.12 -8.69 -2.70
C SER A 591 -40.45 -9.14 -3.26
N PRO A 592 -41.59 -8.77 -2.63
CA PRO A 592 -42.83 -8.87 -3.35
C PRO A 592 -42.71 -8.03 -4.63
N ALA A 593 -42.76 -8.73 -5.76
CA ALA A 593 -42.64 -8.25 -7.10
C ALA A 593 -43.12 -6.81 -7.28
N GLY A 594 -42.30 -5.96 -7.85
CA GLY A 594 -42.66 -4.61 -8.18
C GLY A 594 -42.77 -3.69 -6.97
N SER A 595 -41.65 -3.38 -6.27
CA SER A 595 -41.71 -2.29 -5.34
C SER A 595 -41.93 -0.97 -6.12
N ASP A 596 -42.95 -0.19 -5.72
CA ASP A 596 -43.23 1.12 -6.29
C ASP A 596 -42.04 2.09 -6.29
N LEU A 597 -41.00 1.77 -5.52
CA LEU A 597 -39.83 2.61 -5.30
C LEU A 597 -38.74 2.41 -6.35
N GLY A 598 -38.66 1.23 -6.98
CA GLY A 598 -37.57 0.87 -7.89
C GLY A 598 -36.21 0.80 -7.16
N GLU A 599 -35.27 0.15 -7.79
CA GLU A 599 -33.89 0.01 -7.31
C GLU A 599 -32.99 1.02 -8.02
N TRP A 600 -32.08 1.68 -7.27
CA TRP A 600 -31.05 2.51 -7.85
C TRP A 600 -29.84 1.63 -8.21
N ILE A 601 -29.40 1.78 -9.44
CA ILE A 601 -28.16 1.19 -9.91
C ILE A 601 -27.21 2.32 -10.33
N ARG A 602 -25.94 2.16 -9.99
CA ARG A 602 -24.88 3.06 -10.38
C ARG A 602 -23.92 2.33 -11.30
N MET A 603 -23.45 2.98 -12.35
CA MET A 603 -22.43 2.39 -13.22
C MET A 603 -21.13 2.29 -12.44
N GLY A 604 -20.56 1.08 -12.33
CA GLY A 604 -19.34 0.81 -11.59
C GLY A 604 -19.50 0.20 -10.19
N ASP A 605 -20.74 0.10 -9.66
CA ASP A 605 -20.96 -0.43 -8.29
C ASP A 605 -20.93 -1.98 -8.20
N ASP A 606 -21.04 -2.68 -9.32
CA ASP A 606 -20.97 -4.15 -9.33
C ASP A 606 -19.66 -4.64 -9.96
N PRO A 607 -18.66 -5.02 -9.15
CA PRO A 607 -17.36 -5.47 -9.66
C PRO A 607 -17.46 -6.74 -10.52
N VAL A 608 -18.49 -7.56 -10.37
CA VAL A 608 -18.70 -8.74 -11.20
C VAL A 608 -19.28 -8.36 -12.56
N LEU A 609 -20.14 -7.34 -12.61
CA LEU A 609 -20.72 -6.80 -13.83
C LEU A 609 -19.70 -5.99 -14.64
N ASP A 610 -18.82 -5.26 -13.96
CA ASP A 610 -17.79 -4.42 -14.58
C ASP A 610 -16.58 -5.23 -15.09
N LEU A 611 -16.19 -6.30 -14.37
CA LEU A 611 -15.08 -7.18 -14.76
C LEU A 611 -15.29 -7.94 -16.08
N VAL A 612 -16.53 -8.13 -16.49
CA VAL A 612 -16.84 -8.93 -17.71
C VAL A 612 -17.16 -8.04 -18.93
N GLY A 613 -17.04 -6.70 -18.79
CA GLY A 613 -17.42 -5.78 -19.87
C GLY A 613 -18.88 -5.95 -20.27
N HIS A 614 -19.76 -6.18 -19.30
CA HIS A 614 -21.07 -6.73 -19.58
C HIS A 614 -22.03 -5.66 -20.08
N PRO A 615 -22.77 -5.94 -21.15
CA PRO A 615 -23.68 -5.01 -21.80
C PRO A 615 -24.92 -4.65 -20.97
N LEU A 616 -25.05 -5.19 -19.73
CA LEU A 616 -26.21 -4.93 -18.88
C LEU A 616 -26.32 -3.45 -18.50
N HIS A 617 -25.26 -2.89 -17.93
CA HIS A 617 -25.23 -1.47 -17.58
C HIS A 617 -25.35 -0.59 -18.81
N GLU A 618 -24.54 -0.83 -19.85
CA GLU A 618 -24.65 -0.08 -21.11
C GLU A 618 -26.06 -0.22 -21.72
N TYR A 619 -26.66 -1.41 -21.65
CA TYR A 619 -27.99 -1.66 -22.18
C TYR A 619 -29.08 -0.90 -21.39
N ILE A 620 -29.03 -0.94 -20.04
CA ILE A 620 -29.95 -0.23 -19.15
C ILE A 620 -29.77 1.28 -19.30
N PHE A 621 -28.54 1.77 -19.28
CA PHE A 621 -28.23 3.18 -19.41
C PHE A 621 -28.49 3.73 -20.82
N ALA A 622 -28.63 2.89 -21.86
CA ALA A 622 -29.06 3.28 -23.17
C ALA A 622 -30.59 3.38 -23.32
N LEU A 623 -31.37 2.77 -22.40
CA LEU A 623 -32.83 2.78 -22.47
C LEU A 623 -33.38 4.19 -22.12
N PRO A 624 -34.38 4.70 -22.84
CA PRO A 624 -35.05 5.93 -22.44
C PRO A 624 -35.80 5.78 -21.11
N VAL A 625 -35.87 6.86 -20.33
CA VAL A 625 -36.69 6.89 -19.11
C VAL A 625 -38.15 6.56 -19.44
N ASN A 626 -38.78 5.77 -18.57
CA ASN A 626 -40.13 5.20 -18.74
C ASN A 626 -40.26 4.16 -19.87
N SER A 627 -39.16 3.67 -20.42
CA SER A 627 -39.20 2.55 -21.37
C SER A 627 -38.96 1.19 -20.67
N VAL A 628 -39.42 0.14 -21.32
CA VAL A 628 -39.26 -1.25 -20.90
C VAL A 628 -38.31 -1.93 -21.88
N SER A 629 -37.31 -2.66 -21.36
CA SER A 629 -36.40 -3.46 -22.18
C SER A 629 -37.10 -4.61 -22.88
N GLN A 630 -36.53 -5.11 -23.97
CA GLN A 630 -36.82 -6.49 -24.38
C GLN A 630 -36.27 -7.46 -23.36
N PRO A 631 -36.82 -8.66 -23.26
CA PRO A 631 -36.19 -9.70 -22.43
C PRO A 631 -34.74 -9.95 -22.88
N PHE A 632 -33.82 -10.01 -21.96
CA PHE A 632 -32.41 -10.30 -22.21
C PHE A 632 -31.87 -11.23 -21.15
N GLU A 633 -30.93 -12.06 -21.54
CA GLU A 633 -30.26 -13.01 -20.67
C GLU A 633 -29.08 -12.36 -19.96
N TYR A 634 -29.00 -12.61 -18.65
CA TYR A 634 -27.86 -12.22 -17.85
C TYR A 634 -27.62 -13.25 -16.73
N GLY A 635 -26.42 -13.82 -16.68
CA GLY A 635 -26.10 -14.91 -15.77
C GLY A 635 -26.97 -16.14 -16.00
N GLN A 636 -27.72 -16.55 -15.00
CA GLN A 636 -28.65 -17.68 -15.04
C GLN A 636 -30.12 -17.26 -15.18
N ASP A 637 -30.37 -16.00 -15.49
CA ASP A 637 -31.70 -15.42 -15.50
C ASP A 637 -32.01 -14.65 -16.78
N ILE A 638 -33.29 -14.44 -17.03
CA ILE A 638 -33.79 -13.55 -18.07
C ILE A 638 -34.41 -12.34 -17.38
N TYR A 639 -33.95 -11.15 -17.76
CA TYR A 639 -34.39 -9.88 -17.20
C TYR A 639 -35.29 -9.12 -18.16
N ILE A 640 -36.26 -8.40 -17.58
CA ILE A 640 -37.03 -7.33 -18.22
C ILE A 640 -36.94 -6.14 -17.28
N VAL A 641 -36.37 -5.02 -17.76
CA VAL A 641 -36.08 -3.85 -16.94
C VAL A 641 -36.92 -2.66 -17.44
N LYS A 642 -37.44 -1.88 -16.50
CA LYS A 642 -38.06 -0.57 -16.76
C LYS A 642 -37.23 0.50 -16.08
N VAL A 643 -36.77 1.50 -16.85
CA VAL A 643 -36.05 2.66 -16.29
C VAL A 643 -37.09 3.69 -15.82
N LEU A 644 -37.08 4.02 -14.54
CA LEU A 644 -37.99 4.98 -13.91
C LEU A 644 -37.41 6.40 -13.94
N GLU A 645 -36.13 6.51 -13.59
CA GLU A 645 -35.43 7.78 -13.44
C GLU A 645 -33.96 7.61 -13.82
N ARG A 646 -33.30 8.70 -14.21
CA ARG A 646 -31.88 8.71 -14.51
C ARG A 646 -31.23 9.96 -13.94
N VAL A 647 -30.07 9.81 -13.34
CA VAL A 647 -29.18 10.90 -12.97
C VAL A 647 -28.00 10.90 -13.94
N GLU A 648 -27.84 11.99 -14.64
CA GLU A 648 -26.72 12.17 -15.58
C GLU A 648 -25.44 12.47 -14.80
N PRO A 649 -24.27 12.02 -15.29
CA PRO A 649 -22.98 12.34 -14.71
C PRO A 649 -22.79 13.83 -14.49
N LYS A 650 -22.24 14.23 -13.37
CA LYS A 650 -21.88 15.62 -13.09
C LYS A 650 -20.37 15.70 -12.87
N PRO A 651 -19.67 16.60 -13.55
CA PRO A 651 -18.25 16.82 -13.26
C PRO A 651 -18.07 17.19 -11.80
N LEU A 652 -17.08 16.57 -11.14
CA LEU A 652 -16.61 16.96 -9.82
C LEU A 652 -15.89 18.31 -9.92
N ASP A 653 -15.96 19.12 -8.89
CA ASP A 653 -15.26 20.39 -8.86
C ASP A 653 -13.75 20.18 -8.84
N PHE A 654 -12.99 21.07 -9.52
CA PHE A 654 -11.53 21.02 -9.59
C PHE A 654 -10.87 20.86 -8.22
N GLU A 655 -11.33 21.61 -7.21
CA GLU A 655 -10.78 21.54 -5.85
C GLU A 655 -10.95 20.16 -5.17
N GLN A 656 -11.94 19.37 -5.58
CA GLN A 656 -12.18 18.03 -5.04
C GLN A 656 -11.21 16.98 -5.61
N VAL A 657 -10.70 17.21 -6.82
CA VAL A 657 -9.90 16.22 -7.56
C VAL A 657 -8.45 16.68 -7.83
N LYS A 658 -8.11 17.92 -7.50
CA LYS A 658 -6.81 18.50 -7.84
C LYS A 658 -5.61 17.75 -7.24
N ASP A 659 -5.73 17.30 -5.99
CA ASP A 659 -4.65 16.61 -5.31
C ASP A 659 -4.47 15.19 -5.87
N TYR A 660 -5.56 14.51 -6.21
CA TYR A 660 -5.52 13.24 -6.93
C TYR A 660 -4.86 13.40 -8.31
N ILE A 661 -5.27 14.41 -9.10
CA ILE A 661 -4.68 14.69 -10.43
C ILE A 661 -3.19 15.01 -10.30
N ARG A 662 -2.81 15.79 -9.28
CA ARG A 662 -1.41 16.10 -9.02
C ARG A 662 -0.59 14.84 -8.79
N GLY A 663 -1.05 13.95 -7.90
CA GLY A 663 -0.41 12.67 -7.63
C GLY A 663 -0.27 11.81 -8.89
N GLU A 664 -1.33 11.68 -9.67
CA GLU A 664 -1.32 10.96 -10.95
C GLU A 664 -0.28 11.53 -11.95
N LEU A 665 -0.20 12.85 -12.05
CA LEU A 665 0.78 13.51 -12.93
C LEU A 665 2.22 13.39 -12.40
N GLU A 666 2.41 13.40 -11.09
CA GLU A 666 3.72 13.18 -10.45
C GLU A 666 4.20 11.75 -10.73
N VAL A 667 3.37 10.73 -10.52
CA VAL A 667 3.70 9.34 -10.87
C VAL A 667 4.07 9.21 -12.35
N ARG A 668 3.29 9.79 -13.23
CA ARG A 668 3.58 9.76 -14.68
C ARG A 668 4.89 10.50 -15.04
N GLN A 669 5.21 11.62 -14.37
CA GLN A 669 6.50 12.29 -14.56
C GLN A 669 7.67 11.44 -14.05
N HIS A 670 7.51 10.74 -12.92
CA HIS A 670 8.49 9.78 -12.42
C HIS A 670 8.79 8.71 -13.45
N GLU A 671 7.76 8.03 -13.97
CA GLU A 671 7.93 6.98 -15.00
C GLU A 671 8.68 7.47 -16.24
N VAL A 672 8.32 8.65 -16.74
CA VAL A 672 8.97 9.25 -17.91
C VAL A 672 10.44 9.57 -17.62
N LEU A 673 10.73 10.15 -16.47
CA LEU A 673 12.09 10.51 -16.06
C LEU A 673 12.96 9.28 -15.80
N ASP A 674 12.41 8.23 -15.17
CA ASP A 674 13.10 6.95 -14.98
C ASP A 674 13.47 6.31 -16.31
N ALA A 675 12.53 6.25 -17.25
CA ALA A 675 12.78 5.75 -18.59
C ALA A 675 13.84 6.60 -19.34
N GLU A 676 13.82 7.93 -19.18
CA GLU A 676 14.84 8.83 -19.75
C GLU A 676 16.23 8.55 -19.16
N VAL A 677 16.32 8.42 -17.83
CA VAL A 677 17.59 8.14 -17.13
C VAL A 677 18.13 6.78 -17.55
N ALA A 678 17.30 5.72 -17.53
CA ALA A 678 17.68 4.39 -17.96
C ALA A 678 18.14 4.38 -19.44
N GLY A 679 17.36 5.00 -20.33
CA GLY A 679 17.69 5.12 -21.75
C GLY A 679 19.01 5.89 -22.00
N ARG A 680 19.27 6.94 -21.23
CA ARG A 680 20.51 7.70 -21.27
C ARG A 680 21.71 6.84 -20.85
N LEU A 681 21.62 6.15 -19.71
CA LEU A 681 22.67 5.25 -19.22
C LEU A 681 23.01 4.15 -20.23
N LEU A 682 22.00 3.49 -20.78
CA LEU A 682 22.16 2.45 -21.82
C LEU A 682 22.85 2.99 -23.07
N LYS A 683 22.44 4.18 -23.52
CA LYS A 683 23.01 4.83 -24.71
C LYS A 683 24.46 5.28 -24.50
N GLU A 684 24.77 5.90 -23.37
CA GLU A 684 26.12 6.36 -23.02
C GLU A 684 27.08 5.17 -22.90
N ALA A 685 26.63 4.08 -22.30
CA ALA A 685 27.41 2.84 -22.20
C ALA A 685 27.44 2.00 -23.48
N ARG A 686 26.81 2.42 -24.58
CA ARG A 686 26.64 1.66 -25.80
C ARG A 686 26.18 0.22 -25.55
N ALA A 687 25.23 0.09 -24.61
CA ALA A 687 24.73 -1.20 -24.20
C ALA A 687 24.04 -1.94 -25.38
N THR A 688 24.24 -3.23 -25.46
CA THR A 688 23.62 -4.08 -26.48
C THR A 688 23.22 -5.40 -25.84
N ILE A 689 21.95 -5.77 -25.97
CA ILE A 689 21.41 -7.03 -25.48
C ILE A 689 21.21 -7.97 -26.68
N TYR A 690 21.51 -9.24 -26.48
CA TYR A 690 21.51 -10.26 -27.52
C TYR A 690 20.31 -11.21 -27.32
N ASP A 691 19.11 -10.77 -27.65
CA ASP A 691 17.84 -11.51 -27.49
C ASP A 691 17.90 -12.93 -28.03
N ARG A 692 18.68 -13.14 -29.08
CA ARG A 692 18.92 -14.48 -29.68
C ARG A 692 19.67 -15.43 -28.73
N VAL A 693 20.52 -14.90 -27.85
CA VAL A 693 21.24 -15.73 -26.87
C VAL A 693 20.28 -16.09 -25.73
N ILE A 694 19.47 -15.14 -25.28
CA ILE A 694 18.43 -15.38 -24.29
C ILE A 694 17.44 -16.44 -24.77
N GLN A 695 16.97 -16.34 -26.02
CA GLN A 695 16.09 -17.34 -26.63
C GLN A 695 16.71 -18.74 -26.63
N LYS A 696 18.01 -18.85 -26.97
CA LYS A 696 18.72 -20.15 -26.96
C LYS A 696 18.93 -20.69 -25.54
N MET A 697 19.16 -19.84 -24.57
CA MET A 697 19.26 -20.23 -23.16
C MET A 697 17.93 -20.87 -22.72
N LEU A 698 16.83 -20.23 -22.98
CA LEU A 698 15.47 -20.74 -22.68
C LEU A 698 15.22 -22.11 -23.42
N GLU A 699 15.55 -22.21 -24.70
CA GLU A 699 15.41 -23.45 -25.47
C GLU A 699 16.25 -24.60 -24.87
N ALA A 700 17.44 -24.31 -24.36
CA ALA A 700 18.34 -25.31 -23.76
C ALA A 700 17.78 -25.80 -22.40
N GLU A 701 17.19 -24.93 -21.57
CA GLU A 701 16.58 -25.29 -20.30
C GLU A 701 15.33 -26.13 -20.51
N GLN A 702 14.45 -25.72 -21.42
CA GLN A 702 13.24 -26.48 -21.76
C GLN A 702 13.55 -27.87 -22.36
N ALA A 703 14.74 -28.04 -22.98
CA ALA A 703 15.19 -29.33 -23.51
C ALA A 703 15.77 -30.25 -22.43
N THR A 704 16.09 -29.73 -21.24
CA THR A 704 16.67 -30.52 -20.15
C THR A 704 15.50 -30.96 -19.25
N PRO A 705 15.17 -32.30 -19.16
CA PRO A 705 14.11 -32.76 -18.31
C PRO A 705 14.45 -32.42 -16.85
N ALA A 706 13.48 -31.93 -16.11
CA ALA A 706 13.61 -31.68 -14.67
C ALA A 706 14.11 -32.94 -13.95
N PRO A 707 15.06 -32.84 -13.02
CA PRO A 707 15.66 -33.97 -12.31
C PRO A 707 14.66 -34.80 -11.50
#